data_4fa08b9e503f71a0552b38fa5db8ba8a
#
_entry.id   4fa08b9e503f71a0552b38fa5db8ba8a
#
_cell.length_a   1.000
_cell.length_b   1.000
_cell.length_c   1.000
_cell.angle_alpha   90.00
_cell.angle_beta   90.00
_cell.angle_gamma   90.00
#
_symmetry.space_group_name_H-M   'P 1'
#
loop_
_entity.id
_entity.type
_entity.pdbx_description
1 polymer ?
#
loop_
_entity_poly.entity_id
_entity_poly.type
_entity_poly.pdbx_seq_one_letter_code
_entity_poly.pdbx_strand_id
1 'polypeptide(L)'
;MMTANEIRDSFKKFFESKGHTIVPSAPMVIKDDPTLMFTNAGMNQWKDIILGTREPEPRRRADTQKCLRVSGKHNDLEEVGHDTYHHTMFEMLGNWSFGDYFKEGAIDYAWEYLVDVLKLNPADLYVTVFEGSEEEGLARDDEAASYWAKHVPADHIINGNKHDNFWEMGDTGPCGPCSEIHLDSRTPEEKAKVPGRELVNKDDPQVIEIWNIVFMQYERKANGSLVPLPMHVIDTGMGFERLVRAMQGKHSNYDTDIFQPIIKEEEAITGMKYGEKEETDVAMRVCADHLRAVAFSIADGQLPSNAKAGYVIRRILRRAVRYAYTFLGQKEGFLYKLIPVLTREMGEAFPELKAQHDLILHVIKEEEDSFLRTLEKGINMLNSAMDELKKQGKTELDGVQAFRLFDTYGFPLDLTELICRENGFTVAADEFDAEMQKQKERARNAAAVENSDWVILREGEQQFVGYDFTEYECHILRYRKVTQKKNTYFELVLDNTPFYGEMGGQVGDTGVLVSEDETVTITDTKRENGQSVHIVKALPKNPEADFMACVDVDAREGSAANHTATHLLDYALKQVLGDHVEQKGSFVSPTTLRFDFSHFTKVTDEELRKVERLVNDLIRQDLPLDEHRDTPFEEAKKLGAIALFGEKYGDKVRVVRFGPSCEFCGGIHAQSTGRIGMFKIISESSVAAGIRRIEAKTGKECEELMYDIEDMLKAIRGLFNNAKDLQGVIGKYIEEHDAMKKNIEQFQAAAVERTKNDLIAKAREVNGVKVITAVLPLEPAAAKDLMFKLRQAVPANLLAVVGSVAHEKPMLNVCMSDDLVKEHSLNAGQMVREAAKLIQGGGGGQPHFAQAGGKNVDGLSAAVDKVVELAQL
;
A
#
# COMPACT_ATOMS: atom_id res chain seq x y z
N MET A 1 21.85 -15.34 -32.96
CA MET A 1 20.84 -15.52 -31.88
C MET A 1 20.27 -14.13 -31.65
N MET A 2 18.97 -13.95 -31.73
CA MET A 2 18.33 -12.64 -31.49
C MET A 2 18.32 -12.31 -30.00
N THR A 3 18.57 -11.04 -29.69
CA THR A 3 18.39 -10.48 -28.34
C THR A 3 16.92 -10.25 -28.05
N ALA A 4 16.58 -10.11 -26.77
CA ALA A 4 15.24 -9.77 -26.33
C ALA A 4 14.71 -8.49 -27.01
N ASN A 5 15.55 -7.44 -27.11
CA ASN A 5 15.17 -6.19 -27.78
C ASN A 5 14.91 -6.39 -29.29
N GLU A 6 15.74 -7.18 -29.97
CA GLU A 6 15.52 -7.48 -31.40
C GLU A 6 14.24 -8.27 -31.62
N ILE A 7 13.87 -9.20 -30.72
CA ILE A 7 12.61 -9.96 -30.78
C ILE A 7 11.43 -9.04 -30.58
N ARG A 8 11.46 -8.17 -29.58
CA ARG A 8 10.40 -7.18 -29.32
C ARG A 8 10.18 -6.25 -30.51
N ASP A 9 11.25 -5.75 -31.09
CA ASP A 9 11.20 -4.89 -32.28
C ASP A 9 10.74 -5.63 -33.53
N SER A 10 11.12 -6.90 -33.69
CA SER A 10 10.65 -7.74 -34.77
C SER A 10 9.12 -7.90 -34.74
N PHE A 11 8.54 -8.15 -33.54
CA PHE A 11 7.09 -8.26 -33.37
C PHE A 11 6.37 -6.97 -33.78
N LYS A 12 6.81 -5.84 -33.23
CA LYS A 12 6.22 -4.53 -33.54
C LYS A 12 6.28 -4.23 -35.04
N LYS A 13 7.44 -4.39 -35.65
CA LYS A 13 7.63 -4.17 -37.10
C LYS A 13 6.79 -5.11 -37.95
N PHE A 14 6.64 -6.36 -37.56
CA PHE A 14 5.79 -7.32 -38.27
C PHE A 14 4.34 -6.86 -38.28
N PHE A 15 3.77 -6.54 -37.12
CA PHE A 15 2.39 -6.10 -37.05
C PHE A 15 2.17 -4.70 -37.65
N GLU A 16 3.13 -3.79 -37.56
CA GLU A 16 3.11 -2.52 -38.28
C GLU A 16 2.98 -2.75 -39.79
N SER A 17 3.74 -3.73 -40.36
CA SER A 17 3.64 -4.11 -41.77
C SER A 17 2.29 -4.69 -42.15
N LYS A 18 1.52 -5.22 -41.14
CA LYS A 18 0.15 -5.71 -41.33
C LYS A 18 -0.91 -4.63 -41.10
N GLY A 19 -0.49 -3.36 -40.96
CA GLY A 19 -1.38 -2.22 -40.78
C GLY A 19 -1.84 -1.97 -39.35
N HIS A 20 -1.15 -2.52 -38.38
CA HIS A 20 -1.41 -2.22 -36.94
C HIS A 20 -0.69 -0.95 -36.52
N THR A 21 -1.37 -0.14 -35.72
CA THR A 21 -0.74 0.99 -35.05
C THR A 21 -0.04 0.49 -33.78
N ILE A 22 1.25 0.79 -33.66
CA ILE A 22 2.00 0.46 -32.45
C ILE A 22 1.65 1.47 -31.36
N VAL A 23 1.21 0.97 -30.22
CA VAL A 23 0.78 1.77 -29.07
C VAL A 23 1.71 1.53 -27.86
N PRO A 24 1.86 2.50 -26.98
CA PRO A 24 2.65 2.32 -25.77
C PRO A 24 1.96 1.37 -24.78
N SER A 25 2.76 0.69 -23.97
CA SER A 25 2.27 -0.12 -22.84
C SER A 25 1.42 0.72 -21.87
N ALA A 26 0.30 0.19 -21.45
CA ALA A 26 -0.46 0.79 -20.36
C ALA A 26 0.28 0.61 -19.02
N PRO A 27 0.02 1.46 -18.00
CA PRO A 27 0.49 1.25 -16.65
C PRO A 27 0.03 -0.11 -16.08
N MET A 28 0.88 -0.73 -15.25
CA MET A 28 0.54 -2.01 -14.60
C MET A 28 -0.56 -1.88 -13.54
N VAL A 29 -0.76 -0.70 -12.97
CA VAL A 29 -1.80 -0.44 -11.97
C VAL A 29 -2.96 0.29 -12.62
N ILE A 30 -4.14 -0.31 -12.56
CA ILE A 30 -5.36 0.24 -13.13
C ILE A 30 -6.02 1.14 -12.09
N LYS A 31 -6.26 2.40 -12.44
CA LYS A 31 -6.88 3.39 -11.53
C LYS A 31 -8.40 3.46 -11.67
N ASP A 32 -8.92 3.20 -12.86
CA ASP A 32 -10.31 3.51 -13.24
C ASP A 32 -11.19 2.26 -13.49
N ASP A 33 -10.73 1.05 -13.13
CA ASP A 33 -11.54 -0.17 -13.23
C ASP A 33 -11.76 -0.78 -11.83
N PRO A 34 -12.99 -0.80 -11.32
CA PRO A 34 -13.27 -1.36 -10.00
C PRO A 34 -13.13 -2.89 -9.93
N THR A 35 -13.07 -3.57 -11.09
CA THR A 35 -12.99 -5.03 -11.20
C THR A 35 -11.55 -5.56 -11.26
N LEU A 36 -10.60 -4.70 -11.64
CA LEU A 36 -9.20 -5.05 -11.83
C LEU A 36 -8.27 -4.07 -11.10
N MET A 37 -7.39 -4.61 -10.28
CA MET A 37 -6.36 -3.82 -9.59
C MET A 37 -5.11 -3.62 -10.44
N PHE A 38 -4.77 -4.62 -11.26
CA PHE A 38 -3.56 -4.66 -12.08
C PHE A 38 -3.90 -5.05 -13.52
N THR A 39 -3.09 -4.57 -14.44
CA THR A 39 -3.10 -5.04 -15.84
C THR A 39 -2.55 -6.46 -15.87
N ASN A 40 -3.42 -7.44 -16.00
CA ASN A 40 -3.08 -8.87 -16.05
C ASN A 40 -3.02 -9.44 -17.47
N ALA A 41 -3.51 -8.68 -18.45
CA ALA A 41 -3.50 -9.03 -19.89
C ALA A 41 -3.50 -7.75 -20.73
N GLY A 42 -3.01 -7.85 -21.97
CA GLY A 42 -2.92 -6.70 -22.90
C GLY A 42 -4.26 -6.05 -23.22
N MET A 43 -5.34 -6.83 -23.20
CA MET A 43 -6.69 -6.34 -23.52
C MET A 43 -7.30 -5.42 -22.46
N ASN A 44 -6.80 -5.42 -21.23
CA ASN A 44 -7.41 -4.62 -20.15
C ASN A 44 -7.57 -3.15 -20.51
N GLN A 45 -6.62 -2.61 -21.25
CA GLN A 45 -6.64 -1.22 -21.73
C GLN A 45 -7.69 -0.94 -22.84
N TRP A 46 -8.32 -1.98 -23.40
CA TRP A 46 -9.28 -1.90 -24.50
C TRP A 46 -10.69 -2.38 -24.15
N LYS A 47 -10.93 -2.61 -22.86
CA LYS A 47 -12.20 -3.13 -22.34
C LYS A 47 -13.40 -2.32 -22.81
N ASP A 48 -13.28 -1.00 -22.81
CA ASP A 48 -14.29 -0.05 -23.27
C ASP A 48 -14.62 -0.21 -24.76
N ILE A 49 -13.60 -0.43 -25.60
CA ILE A 49 -13.79 -0.69 -27.05
C ILE A 49 -14.45 -2.06 -27.26
N ILE A 50 -13.99 -3.08 -26.55
CA ILE A 50 -14.52 -4.45 -26.69
C ILE A 50 -16.00 -4.50 -26.29
N LEU A 51 -16.38 -3.78 -25.24
CA LEU A 51 -17.77 -3.67 -24.78
C LEU A 51 -18.61 -2.71 -25.63
N GLY A 52 -18.01 -2.03 -26.62
CA GLY A 52 -18.72 -1.12 -27.53
C GLY A 52 -19.07 0.24 -26.92
N THR A 53 -18.44 0.63 -25.80
CA THR A 53 -18.65 1.95 -25.16
C THR A 53 -17.75 3.04 -25.76
N ARG A 54 -16.79 2.67 -26.59
CA ARG A 54 -15.91 3.56 -27.35
C ARG A 54 -15.65 3.00 -28.73
N GLU A 55 -15.67 3.86 -29.75
CA GLU A 55 -15.36 3.48 -31.14
C GLU A 55 -13.88 3.08 -31.30
N PRO A 56 -13.60 2.02 -32.09
CA PRO A 56 -12.24 1.54 -32.32
C PRO A 56 -11.52 2.34 -33.42
N GLU A 57 -10.88 3.44 -33.10
CA GLU A 57 -9.96 4.14 -34.01
C GLU A 57 -8.55 4.23 -33.41
N PRO A 58 -7.50 3.65 -34.05
CA PRO A 58 -7.51 2.74 -35.20
C PRO A 58 -8.03 1.32 -34.83
N ARG A 59 -8.52 0.56 -35.84
CA ARG A 59 -9.09 -0.78 -35.61
C ARG A 59 -8.06 -1.88 -35.38
N ARG A 60 -6.81 -1.67 -35.79
CA ARG A 60 -5.70 -2.61 -35.57
C ARG A 60 -4.67 -1.99 -34.69
N ARG A 61 -4.31 -2.67 -33.61
CA ARG A 61 -3.29 -2.20 -32.66
C ARG A 61 -2.35 -3.32 -32.27
N ALA A 62 -1.12 -2.97 -31.92
CA ALA A 62 -0.16 -3.90 -31.35
C ALA A 62 0.76 -3.20 -30.36
N ASP A 63 1.22 -3.92 -29.34
CA ASP A 63 2.21 -3.43 -28.39
C ASP A 63 3.01 -4.55 -27.71
N THR A 64 3.85 -4.13 -26.77
CA THR A 64 4.38 -4.97 -25.71
C THR A 64 3.84 -4.43 -24.38
N GLN A 65 2.92 -5.15 -23.76
CA GLN A 65 2.23 -4.72 -22.55
C GLN A 65 2.91 -5.29 -21.30
N LYS A 66 3.23 -4.42 -20.35
CA LYS A 66 3.65 -4.82 -18.99
C LYS A 66 2.44 -5.40 -18.25
N CYS A 67 2.54 -6.64 -17.82
CA CYS A 67 1.49 -7.34 -17.07
C CYS A 67 1.98 -7.72 -15.67
N LEU A 68 1.07 -7.69 -14.70
CA LEU A 68 1.33 -8.08 -13.31
C LEU A 68 0.27 -9.09 -12.84
N ARG A 69 0.72 -10.32 -12.52
CA ARG A 69 -0.14 -11.42 -12.04
C ARG A 69 0.20 -11.82 -10.61
N VAL A 70 -0.40 -11.15 -9.64
CA VAL A 70 -0.09 -11.29 -8.21
C VAL A 70 -1.32 -11.27 -7.31
N SER A 71 -2.51 -11.32 -7.91
CA SER A 71 -3.78 -11.28 -7.18
C SER A 71 -4.97 -11.75 -8.03
N GLY A 72 -6.05 -12.15 -7.38
CA GLY A 72 -7.30 -12.54 -8.05
C GLY A 72 -7.22 -13.92 -8.71
N LYS A 73 -7.91 -14.05 -9.87
CA LYS A 73 -8.00 -15.30 -10.64
C LYS A 73 -6.64 -15.70 -11.24
N HIS A 74 -5.80 -14.71 -11.57
CA HIS A 74 -4.46 -14.88 -12.13
C HIS A 74 -3.43 -14.45 -11.08
N ASN A 75 -2.85 -15.41 -10.38
CA ASN A 75 -1.88 -15.17 -9.31
C ASN A 75 -0.75 -16.18 -9.38
N ASP A 76 0.38 -15.78 -9.94
CA ASP A 76 1.56 -16.62 -10.18
C ASP A 76 2.64 -16.44 -9.08
N LEU A 77 2.33 -15.71 -7.99
CA LEU A 77 3.33 -15.28 -6.99
C LEU A 77 4.06 -16.43 -6.30
N GLU A 78 3.35 -17.53 -6.04
CA GLU A 78 3.93 -18.67 -5.30
C GLU A 78 4.84 -19.53 -6.19
N GLU A 79 4.54 -19.65 -7.50
CA GLU A 79 5.30 -20.41 -8.49
C GLU A 79 6.61 -19.72 -8.87
N VAL A 80 6.66 -18.37 -8.79
CA VAL A 80 7.81 -17.57 -9.19
C VAL A 80 9.07 -17.95 -8.44
N GLY A 81 10.11 -18.28 -9.23
CA GLY A 81 11.42 -18.71 -8.76
C GLY A 81 11.53 -20.23 -8.56
N HIS A 82 10.40 -20.92 -8.30
CA HIS A 82 10.36 -22.37 -8.11
C HIS A 82 10.24 -23.11 -9.43
N ASP A 83 9.54 -22.58 -10.40
CA ASP A 83 9.53 -23.10 -11.77
C ASP A 83 10.43 -22.28 -12.71
N THR A 84 10.31 -22.51 -14.03
CA THR A 84 11.21 -21.94 -15.02
C THR A 84 10.55 -20.93 -15.95
N TYR A 85 9.26 -20.62 -15.78
CA TYR A 85 8.49 -19.86 -16.76
C TYR A 85 7.39 -18.92 -16.19
N HIS A 86 7.04 -18.97 -14.91
CA HIS A 86 6.13 -18.02 -14.28
C HIS A 86 6.85 -16.79 -13.74
N HIS A 87 6.19 -15.64 -13.85
CA HIS A 87 6.70 -14.35 -13.41
C HIS A 87 5.61 -13.52 -12.74
N THR A 88 5.98 -12.72 -11.74
CA THR A 88 5.07 -11.71 -11.19
C THR A 88 4.80 -10.62 -12.21
N MET A 89 5.86 -10.08 -12.83
CA MET A 89 5.80 -9.13 -13.94
C MET A 89 6.37 -9.78 -15.19
N PHE A 90 5.62 -9.71 -16.28
CA PHE A 90 6.07 -10.19 -17.59
C PHE A 90 5.60 -9.25 -18.70
N GLU A 91 6.22 -9.35 -19.86
CA GLU A 91 5.78 -8.65 -21.05
C GLU A 91 4.86 -9.57 -21.87
N MET A 92 3.71 -9.03 -22.27
CA MET A 92 2.79 -9.68 -23.19
C MET A 92 2.84 -8.95 -24.53
N LEU A 93 3.35 -9.61 -25.56
CA LEU A 93 3.26 -9.11 -26.93
C LEU A 93 1.83 -9.31 -27.40
N GLY A 94 1.14 -8.23 -27.66
CA GLY A 94 -0.28 -8.23 -28.03
C GLY A 94 -0.54 -7.64 -29.41
N ASN A 95 -1.49 -8.23 -30.13
CA ASN A 95 -2.10 -7.62 -31.30
C ASN A 95 -3.62 -7.76 -31.25
N TRP A 96 -4.31 -6.69 -31.64
CA TRP A 96 -5.77 -6.58 -31.57
C TRP A 96 -6.36 -6.22 -32.91
N SER A 97 -7.54 -6.82 -33.17
CA SER A 97 -8.42 -6.45 -34.29
C SER A 97 -9.83 -6.17 -33.75
N PHE A 98 -10.28 -4.95 -33.89
CA PHE A 98 -11.61 -4.49 -33.44
C PHE A 98 -12.56 -4.46 -34.65
N GLY A 99 -13.21 -5.62 -34.93
CA GLY A 99 -14.16 -5.75 -36.04
C GLY A 99 -13.54 -5.58 -37.41
N ASP A 100 -12.25 -5.90 -37.61
CA ASP A 100 -11.57 -5.87 -38.90
C ASP A 100 -11.30 -7.32 -39.38
N TYR A 101 -10.18 -7.94 -39.01
CA TYR A 101 -9.96 -9.38 -39.24
C TYR A 101 -10.35 -10.20 -38.01
N PHE A 102 -10.63 -11.50 -38.25
CA PHE A 102 -11.01 -12.42 -37.17
C PHE A 102 -10.14 -13.69 -37.21
N LYS A 103 -10.65 -14.86 -36.88
CA LYS A 103 -9.89 -16.11 -36.67
C LYS A 103 -8.88 -16.43 -37.77
N GLU A 104 -9.28 -16.44 -39.03
CA GLU A 104 -8.39 -16.78 -40.16
C GLU A 104 -7.18 -15.86 -40.20
N GLY A 105 -7.41 -14.54 -40.19
CA GLY A 105 -6.34 -13.56 -40.23
C GLY A 105 -5.42 -13.61 -39.01
N ALA A 106 -5.96 -13.88 -37.82
CA ALA A 106 -5.16 -13.99 -36.60
C ALA A 106 -4.24 -15.23 -36.63
N ILE A 107 -4.78 -16.36 -37.07
CA ILE A 107 -4.05 -17.63 -37.22
C ILE A 107 -2.96 -17.50 -38.28
N ASP A 108 -3.28 -16.94 -39.46
CA ASP A 108 -2.32 -16.73 -40.52
C ASP A 108 -1.17 -15.81 -40.10
N TYR A 109 -1.45 -14.69 -39.41
CA TYR A 109 -0.41 -13.79 -38.93
C TYR A 109 0.45 -14.44 -37.82
N ALA A 110 -0.15 -15.20 -36.95
CA ALA A 110 0.60 -15.89 -35.90
C ALA A 110 1.55 -16.94 -36.48
N TRP A 111 1.06 -17.73 -37.46
CA TRP A 111 1.88 -18.70 -38.15
C TRP A 111 3.01 -18.06 -38.95
N GLU A 112 2.69 -17.04 -39.79
CA GLU A 112 3.69 -16.30 -40.57
C GLU A 112 4.78 -15.73 -39.66
N TYR A 113 4.40 -15.14 -38.51
CA TYR A 113 5.38 -14.58 -37.59
C TYR A 113 6.31 -15.64 -36.98
N LEU A 114 5.75 -16.71 -36.45
CA LEU A 114 6.54 -17.75 -35.80
C LEU A 114 7.40 -18.57 -36.80
N VAL A 115 6.84 -18.94 -37.93
CA VAL A 115 7.50 -19.87 -38.86
C VAL A 115 8.28 -19.13 -39.97
N ASP A 116 7.69 -18.08 -40.57
CA ASP A 116 8.35 -17.41 -41.68
C ASP A 116 9.28 -16.28 -41.26
N VAL A 117 8.98 -15.58 -40.17
CA VAL A 117 9.83 -14.49 -39.64
C VAL A 117 10.83 -15.03 -38.61
N LEU A 118 10.36 -15.67 -37.55
CA LEU A 118 11.24 -16.17 -36.46
C LEU A 118 11.94 -17.51 -36.77
N LYS A 119 11.49 -18.23 -37.80
CA LYS A 119 12.05 -19.51 -38.27
C LYS A 119 12.00 -20.63 -37.19
N LEU A 120 10.95 -20.63 -36.37
CA LEU A 120 10.69 -21.78 -35.51
C LEU A 120 10.35 -23.01 -36.38
N ASN A 121 10.74 -24.18 -35.91
CA ASN A 121 10.50 -25.41 -36.64
C ASN A 121 9.00 -25.81 -36.53
N PRO A 122 8.23 -25.88 -37.64
CA PRO A 122 6.81 -26.24 -37.60
C PRO A 122 6.51 -27.59 -36.95
N ALA A 123 7.46 -28.54 -37.01
CA ALA A 123 7.31 -29.87 -36.39
C ALA A 123 7.31 -29.86 -34.86
N ASP A 124 7.75 -28.75 -34.24
CA ASP A 124 7.82 -28.59 -32.83
C ASP A 124 6.64 -27.76 -32.27
N LEU A 125 5.74 -27.32 -33.15
CA LEU A 125 4.60 -26.50 -32.77
C LEU A 125 3.32 -27.35 -32.71
N TYR A 126 2.60 -27.23 -31.60
CA TYR A 126 1.27 -27.83 -31.39
C TYR A 126 0.27 -26.71 -31.15
N VAL A 127 -0.97 -26.90 -31.59
CA VAL A 127 -2.01 -25.90 -31.36
C VAL A 127 -3.21 -26.53 -30.68
N THR A 128 -3.85 -25.73 -29.79
CA THR A 128 -5.09 -26.15 -29.16
C THR A 128 -6.28 -25.46 -29.79
N VAL A 129 -7.45 -26.06 -29.72
CA VAL A 129 -8.74 -25.47 -30.08
C VAL A 129 -9.75 -25.82 -29.00
N PHE A 130 -10.66 -24.90 -28.73
CA PHE A 130 -11.70 -25.10 -27.74
C PHE A 130 -12.58 -26.31 -28.09
N GLU A 131 -12.68 -27.30 -27.18
CA GLU A 131 -13.43 -28.52 -27.40
C GLU A 131 -14.94 -28.36 -27.23
N GLY A 132 -15.39 -27.18 -26.78
CA GLY A 132 -16.78 -26.91 -26.41
C GLY A 132 -17.05 -27.08 -24.95
N SER A 133 -18.25 -26.70 -24.52
CA SER A 133 -18.75 -26.88 -23.16
C SER A 133 -20.25 -27.13 -23.19
N GLU A 134 -20.68 -28.32 -22.81
CA GLU A 134 -22.10 -28.65 -22.71
C GLU A 134 -22.81 -27.78 -21.65
N GLU A 135 -22.12 -27.47 -20.56
CA GLU A 135 -22.64 -26.63 -19.49
C GLU A 135 -22.97 -25.21 -19.96
N GLU A 136 -22.14 -24.66 -20.82
CA GLU A 136 -22.30 -23.29 -21.35
C GLU A 136 -23.10 -23.30 -22.67
N GLY A 137 -23.43 -24.48 -23.21
CA GLY A 137 -24.12 -24.62 -24.50
C GLY A 137 -23.26 -24.20 -25.68
N LEU A 138 -21.94 -24.27 -25.56
CA LEU A 138 -20.96 -23.89 -26.57
C LEU A 138 -20.44 -25.13 -27.32
N ALA A 139 -20.43 -25.05 -28.67
CA ALA A 139 -19.87 -26.09 -29.51
C ALA A 139 -18.34 -26.00 -29.58
N ARG A 140 -17.71 -27.09 -30.04
CA ARG A 140 -16.29 -27.10 -30.41
C ARG A 140 -16.00 -26.03 -31.47
N ASP A 141 -14.83 -25.40 -31.38
CA ASP A 141 -14.39 -24.40 -32.36
C ASP A 141 -13.81 -25.08 -33.63
N ASP A 142 -14.70 -25.67 -34.44
CA ASP A 142 -14.36 -26.31 -35.71
C ASP A 142 -13.85 -25.32 -36.76
N GLU A 143 -14.23 -24.06 -36.63
CA GLU A 143 -13.76 -22.99 -37.53
C GLU A 143 -12.26 -22.74 -37.32
N ALA A 144 -11.81 -22.54 -36.07
CA ALA A 144 -10.38 -22.40 -35.75
C ALA A 144 -9.59 -23.65 -36.16
N ALA A 145 -10.13 -24.85 -35.87
CA ALA A 145 -9.52 -26.12 -36.30
C ALA A 145 -9.31 -26.21 -37.81
N SER A 146 -10.29 -25.72 -38.62
CA SER A 146 -10.19 -25.72 -40.08
C SER A 146 -9.11 -24.76 -40.60
N TYR A 147 -8.92 -23.63 -39.94
CA TYR A 147 -7.84 -22.67 -40.28
C TYR A 147 -6.47 -23.24 -39.93
N TRP A 148 -6.33 -23.83 -38.77
CA TRP A 148 -5.08 -24.49 -38.36
C TRP A 148 -4.69 -25.66 -39.25
N ALA A 149 -5.66 -26.42 -39.77
CA ALA A 149 -5.42 -27.52 -40.69
C ALA A 149 -4.75 -27.10 -42.01
N LYS A 150 -4.70 -25.80 -42.34
CA LYS A 150 -3.92 -25.27 -43.46
C LYS A 150 -2.42 -25.19 -43.17
N HIS A 151 -2.05 -25.16 -41.90
CA HIS A 151 -0.68 -24.86 -41.41
C HIS A 151 -0.02 -26.06 -40.73
N VAL A 152 -0.76 -26.85 -39.96
CA VAL A 152 -0.23 -27.97 -39.18
C VAL A 152 -0.98 -29.26 -39.52
N PRO A 153 -0.33 -30.43 -39.37
CA PRO A 153 -0.97 -31.73 -39.53
C PRO A 153 -2.02 -31.95 -38.43
N ALA A 154 -3.02 -32.79 -38.70
CA ALA A 154 -4.18 -33.01 -37.83
C ALA A 154 -3.81 -33.53 -36.44
N ASP A 155 -2.71 -34.25 -36.31
CA ASP A 155 -2.20 -34.73 -35.01
C ASP A 155 -1.49 -33.65 -34.18
N HIS A 156 -1.24 -32.46 -34.73
CA HIS A 156 -0.78 -31.28 -34.00
C HIS A 156 -1.91 -30.35 -33.55
N ILE A 157 -3.17 -30.64 -33.91
CA ILE A 157 -4.35 -29.90 -33.46
C ILE A 157 -4.98 -30.67 -32.30
N ILE A 158 -4.99 -30.08 -31.10
CA ILE A 158 -5.40 -30.74 -29.89
C ILE A 158 -6.65 -30.02 -29.33
N ASN A 159 -7.61 -30.81 -28.83
CA ASN A 159 -8.77 -30.24 -28.16
C ASN A 159 -8.37 -29.81 -26.74
N GLY A 160 -8.68 -28.59 -26.39
CA GLY A 160 -8.50 -28.05 -25.03
C GLY A 160 -9.83 -27.79 -24.35
N ASN A 161 -9.88 -28.05 -23.06
CA ASN A 161 -11.08 -27.87 -22.24
C ASN A 161 -11.39 -26.38 -21.99
N LYS A 162 -12.49 -26.12 -21.29
CA LYS A 162 -12.89 -24.75 -20.95
C LYS A 162 -11.85 -24.01 -20.10
N HIS A 163 -11.15 -24.68 -19.21
CA HIS A 163 -10.13 -24.07 -18.36
C HIS A 163 -8.98 -23.51 -19.19
N ASP A 164 -8.52 -24.24 -20.20
CA ASP A 164 -7.36 -23.89 -21.00
C ASP A 164 -7.75 -23.04 -22.25
N ASN A 165 -8.86 -23.37 -22.89
CA ASN A 165 -9.23 -22.81 -24.21
C ASN A 165 -10.51 -21.96 -24.23
N PHE A 166 -10.96 -21.45 -23.07
CA PHE A 166 -11.99 -20.43 -23.00
C PHE A 166 -11.54 -19.31 -22.07
N TRP A 167 -11.03 -18.23 -22.64
CA TRP A 167 -10.46 -17.13 -21.86
C TRP A 167 -11.55 -16.21 -21.31
N GLU A 168 -11.40 -15.80 -20.04
CA GLU A 168 -12.29 -14.87 -19.34
C GLU A 168 -11.46 -13.81 -18.62
N MET A 169 -11.82 -12.55 -18.80
CA MET A 169 -11.10 -11.43 -18.17
C MET A 169 -11.18 -11.48 -16.62
N GLY A 170 -12.31 -11.91 -16.09
CA GLY A 170 -12.60 -12.05 -14.67
C GLY A 170 -13.91 -12.79 -14.46
N ASP A 171 -14.57 -12.58 -13.33
CA ASP A 171 -15.89 -13.18 -13.04
C ASP A 171 -16.99 -12.61 -13.96
N THR A 172 -16.78 -11.41 -14.49
CA THR A 172 -17.64 -10.74 -15.48
C THR A 172 -16.78 -10.00 -16.50
N GLY A 173 -17.35 -9.75 -17.69
CA GLY A 173 -16.71 -8.99 -18.76
C GLY A 173 -16.46 -9.78 -20.03
N PRO A 174 -15.64 -9.27 -20.96
CA PRO A 174 -15.37 -9.92 -22.24
C PRO A 174 -14.76 -11.30 -22.07
N CYS A 175 -15.21 -12.24 -22.91
CA CYS A 175 -14.72 -13.61 -22.93
C CYS A 175 -14.92 -14.26 -24.32
N GLY A 176 -14.27 -15.39 -24.52
CA GLY A 176 -14.43 -16.16 -25.75
C GLY A 176 -13.52 -17.38 -25.82
N PRO A 177 -13.79 -18.29 -26.76
CA PRO A 177 -12.89 -19.39 -27.03
C PRO A 177 -11.53 -18.90 -27.50
N CYS A 178 -10.49 -19.63 -27.18
CA CYS A 178 -9.14 -19.31 -27.62
C CYS A 178 -8.41 -20.51 -28.21
N SER A 179 -7.32 -20.21 -28.87
CA SER A 179 -6.40 -21.18 -29.43
C SER A 179 -4.99 -20.85 -29.00
N GLU A 180 -4.35 -21.81 -28.36
CA GLU A 180 -2.98 -21.68 -27.88
C GLU A 180 -1.99 -22.28 -28.85
N ILE A 181 -0.80 -21.72 -28.94
CA ILE A 181 0.34 -22.28 -29.65
C ILE A 181 1.37 -22.71 -28.63
N HIS A 182 1.68 -23.99 -28.64
CA HIS A 182 2.67 -24.62 -27.75
C HIS A 182 3.94 -24.97 -28.54
N LEU A 183 5.07 -24.80 -27.89
CA LEU A 183 6.37 -25.17 -28.42
C LEU A 183 6.96 -26.33 -27.60
N ASP A 184 7.31 -27.42 -28.28
CA ASP A 184 8.09 -28.53 -27.73
C ASP A 184 9.59 -28.25 -27.93
N SER A 185 10.25 -27.78 -26.87
CA SER A 185 11.68 -27.43 -26.86
C SER A 185 12.60 -28.59 -26.44
N ARG A 186 12.04 -29.78 -26.26
CA ARG A 186 12.80 -30.97 -25.84
C ARG A 186 13.77 -31.46 -26.94
N THR A 187 14.72 -32.26 -26.52
CA THR A 187 15.67 -32.92 -27.45
C THR A 187 14.98 -33.96 -28.34
N PRO A 188 15.53 -34.29 -29.52
CA PRO A 188 14.98 -35.33 -30.37
C PRO A 188 14.81 -36.70 -29.68
N GLU A 189 15.69 -37.03 -28.76
CA GLU A 189 15.66 -38.27 -27.97
C GLU A 189 14.50 -38.30 -26.99
N GLU A 190 14.16 -37.15 -26.39
CA GLU A 190 13.03 -37.02 -25.49
C GLU A 190 11.70 -37.04 -26.28
N LYS A 191 11.63 -36.35 -27.43
CA LYS A 191 10.47 -36.36 -28.33
C LYS A 191 10.16 -37.75 -28.86
N ALA A 192 11.21 -38.57 -29.12
CA ALA A 192 11.04 -39.94 -29.55
C ALA A 192 10.46 -40.89 -28.48
N LYS A 193 10.62 -40.53 -27.19
CA LYS A 193 10.10 -41.34 -26.05
C LYS A 193 8.63 -41.03 -25.78
N VAL A 194 8.27 -39.73 -25.75
CA VAL A 194 6.91 -39.26 -25.51
C VAL A 194 6.59 -38.18 -26.56
N PRO A 195 5.60 -38.39 -27.44
CA PRO A 195 5.17 -37.38 -28.39
C PRO A 195 4.77 -36.07 -27.68
N GLY A 196 5.14 -34.91 -28.25
CA GLY A 196 4.83 -33.58 -27.67
C GLY A 196 3.35 -33.37 -27.43
N ARG A 197 2.49 -33.88 -28.30
CA ARG A 197 1.04 -33.78 -28.18
C ARG A 197 0.47 -34.34 -26.86
N GLU A 198 1.16 -35.29 -26.24
CA GLU A 198 0.73 -35.91 -24.97
C GLU A 198 1.07 -35.03 -23.76
N LEU A 199 1.96 -34.05 -23.95
CA LEU A 199 2.47 -33.16 -22.92
C LEU A 199 1.87 -31.73 -23.00
N VAL A 200 1.13 -31.41 -24.04
CA VAL A 200 0.40 -30.14 -24.16
C VAL A 200 -0.60 -30.01 -23.01
N ASN A 201 -0.57 -28.90 -22.27
CA ASN A 201 -1.38 -28.61 -21.08
C ASN A 201 -1.26 -29.70 -19.98
N LYS A 202 -0.01 -30.20 -19.77
CA LYS A 202 0.33 -31.19 -18.73
C LYS A 202 1.46 -30.71 -17.80
N ASP A 203 1.66 -29.41 -17.70
CA ASP A 203 2.67 -28.77 -16.86
C ASP A 203 4.12 -29.22 -17.15
N ASP A 204 4.38 -29.69 -18.38
CA ASP A 204 5.73 -30.02 -18.80
C ASP A 204 6.53 -28.74 -19.05
N PRO A 205 7.67 -28.51 -18.34
CA PRO A 205 8.41 -27.26 -18.44
C PRO A 205 9.10 -27.03 -19.80
N GLN A 206 9.08 -28.02 -20.71
CA GLN A 206 9.70 -27.95 -22.04
C GLN A 206 8.64 -28.02 -23.18
N VAL A 207 7.36 -28.25 -22.87
CA VAL A 207 6.24 -28.21 -23.83
C VAL A 207 5.26 -27.12 -23.37
N ILE A 208 5.63 -25.89 -23.65
CA ILE A 208 4.97 -24.70 -23.08
C ILE A 208 4.13 -23.92 -24.07
N GLU A 209 3.03 -23.37 -23.59
CA GLU A 209 2.28 -22.33 -24.30
C GLU A 209 3.17 -21.10 -24.48
N ILE A 210 3.32 -20.65 -25.73
CA ILE A 210 4.05 -19.41 -26.07
C ILE A 210 3.11 -18.28 -26.50
N TRP A 211 1.94 -18.62 -27.07
CA TRP A 211 1.00 -17.61 -27.59
C TRP A 211 -0.44 -18.08 -27.41
N ASN A 212 -1.30 -17.23 -26.83
CA ASN A 212 -2.73 -17.44 -26.77
C ASN A 212 -3.46 -16.47 -27.72
N ILE A 213 -4.31 -16.98 -28.58
CA ILE A 213 -5.12 -16.22 -29.56
C ILE A 213 -6.57 -16.30 -29.12
N VAL A 214 -7.10 -15.23 -28.55
CA VAL A 214 -8.47 -15.17 -28.03
C VAL A 214 -9.43 -14.62 -29.08
N PHE A 215 -10.48 -15.35 -29.33
CA PHE A 215 -11.59 -14.99 -30.21
C PHE A 215 -12.73 -14.41 -29.38
N MET A 216 -12.60 -13.13 -29.01
CA MET A 216 -13.58 -12.45 -28.16
C MET A 216 -14.93 -12.33 -28.89
N GLN A 217 -15.93 -13.02 -28.37
CA GLN A 217 -17.27 -13.10 -28.97
C GLN A 217 -18.37 -12.81 -27.96
N TYR A 218 -18.10 -12.95 -26.67
CA TYR A 218 -19.12 -12.89 -25.63
C TYR A 218 -18.72 -11.94 -24.50
N GLU A 219 -19.73 -11.49 -23.76
CA GLU A 219 -19.61 -10.86 -22.46
C GLU A 219 -20.25 -11.78 -21.41
N ARG A 220 -19.51 -12.10 -20.33
CA ARG A 220 -20.03 -12.79 -19.15
C ARG A 220 -20.74 -11.78 -18.27
N LYS A 221 -22.04 -11.97 -18.07
CA LYS A 221 -22.86 -11.13 -17.17
C LYS A 221 -22.76 -11.60 -15.71
N ALA A 222 -23.16 -10.74 -14.77
CA ALA A 222 -23.13 -11.06 -13.33
C ALA A 222 -24.00 -12.27 -12.95
N ASN A 223 -25.03 -12.59 -13.75
CA ASN A 223 -25.87 -13.78 -13.57
C ASN A 223 -25.26 -15.05 -14.19
N GLY A 224 -24.03 -14.98 -14.72
CA GLY A 224 -23.31 -16.08 -15.36
C GLY A 224 -23.65 -16.32 -16.83
N SER A 225 -24.65 -15.62 -17.41
CA SER A 225 -25.02 -15.81 -18.81
C SER A 225 -23.98 -15.21 -19.77
N LEU A 226 -23.90 -15.78 -20.99
CA LEU A 226 -23.09 -15.27 -22.08
C LEU A 226 -23.97 -14.48 -23.04
N VAL A 227 -23.58 -13.24 -23.35
CA VAL A 227 -24.25 -12.38 -24.32
C VAL A 227 -23.25 -12.05 -25.43
N PRO A 228 -23.65 -12.12 -26.73
CA PRO A 228 -22.75 -11.74 -27.81
C PRO A 228 -22.24 -10.30 -27.66
N LEU A 229 -20.95 -10.09 -27.95
CA LEU A 229 -20.37 -8.74 -28.05
C LEU A 229 -20.90 -8.01 -29.31
N PRO A 230 -20.90 -6.67 -29.32
CA PRO A 230 -21.35 -5.88 -30.44
C PRO A 230 -20.49 -6.08 -31.70
N MET A 231 -19.24 -6.52 -31.54
CA MET A 231 -18.33 -6.88 -32.62
C MET A 231 -17.45 -8.06 -32.25
N HIS A 232 -16.95 -8.79 -33.23
CA HIS A 232 -15.93 -9.80 -33.02
C HIS A 232 -14.57 -9.14 -32.88
N VAL A 233 -13.83 -9.50 -31.82
CA VAL A 233 -12.53 -8.92 -31.52
C VAL A 233 -11.47 -10.01 -31.43
N ILE A 234 -10.33 -9.76 -32.06
CA ILE A 234 -9.12 -10.54 -31.82
C ILE A 234 -8.35 -9.87 -30.68
N ASP A 235 -8.06 -10.66 -29.67
CA ASP A 235 -7.12 -10.34 -28.61
C ASP A 235 -6.07 -11.44 -28.58
N THR A 236 -4.80 -11.06 -28.59
CA THR A 236 -3.74 -12.06 -28.47
C THR A 236 -2.75 -11.70 -27.39
N GLY A 237 -2.22 -12.72 -26.74
CA GLY A 237 -1.18 -12.57 -25.73
C GLY A 237 -0.07 -13.59 -25.93
N MET A 238 1.09 -13.13 -26.41
CA MET A 238 2.28 -13.96 -26.51
C MET A 238 3.22 -13.64 -25.34
N GLY A 239 3.57 -14.66 -24.55
CA GLY A 239 4.52 -14.52 -23.47
C GLY A 239 5.91 -14.16 -24.00
N PHE A 240 6.34 -12.92 -23.79
CA PHE A 240 7.60 -12.44 -24.35
C PHE A 240 8.79 -13.21 -23.80
N GLU A 241 8.87 -13.42 -22.49
CA GLU A 241 9.95 -14.17 -21.86
C GLU A 241 10.00 -15.63 -22.35
N ARG A 242 8.84 -16.25 -22.58
CA ARG A 242 8.73 -17.61 -23.14
C ARG A 242 9.21 -17.64 -24.60
N LEU A 243 8.84 -16.64 -25.40
CA LEU A 243 9.33 -16.51 -26.78
C LEU A 243 10.85 -16.30 -26.84
N VAL A 244 11.40 -15.40 -26.00
CA VAL A 244 12.85 -15.15 -25.93
C VAL A 244 13.59 -16.42 -25.54
N ARG A 245 13.08 -17.18 -24.55
CA ARG A 245 13.62 -18.49 -24.17
C ARG A 245 13.68 -19.44 -25.36
N ALA A 246 12.60 -19.55 -26.12
CA ALA A 246 12.51 -20.39 -27.30
C ALA A 246 13.54 -19.97 -28.36
N MET A 247 13.62 -18.68 -28.68
CA MET A 247 14.53 -18.12 -29.69
C MET A 247 16.01 -18.22 -29.28
N GLN A 248 16.30 -18.22 -27.98
CA GLN A 248 17.66 -18.35 -27.46
C GLN A 248 18.05 -19.80 -27.13
N GLY A 249 17.14 -20.77 -27.36
CA GLY A 249 17.37 -22.19 -27.11
C GLY A 249 17.70 -22.50 -25.65
N LYS A 250 16.99 -21.83 -24.72
CA LYS A 250 17.15 -21.97 -23.27
C LYS A 250 16.06 -22.88 -22.69
N HIS A 251 16.34 -23.45 -21.50
CA HIS A 251 15.40 -24.32 -20.78
C HIS A 251 14.67 -23.59 -19.64
N SER A 252 15.07 -22.36 -19.34
CA SER A 252 14.45 -21.48 -18.37
C SER A 252 14.40 -20.05 -18.89
N ASN A 253 13.32 -19.32 -18.58
CA ASN A 253 13.24 -17.88 -18.86
C ASN A 253 14.37 -17.12 -18.16
N TYR A 254 14.78 -17.57 -16.95
CA TYR A 254 15.85 -16.97 -16.18
C TYR A 254 17.25 -17.13 -16.81
N ASP A 255 17.41 -18.02 -17.81
CA ASP A 255 18.68 -18.23 -18.53
C ASP A 255 18.82 -17.31 -19.75
N THR A 256 17.81 -16.50 -20.04
CA THR A 256 17.78 -15.57 -21.17
C THR A 256 18.52 -14.26 -20.86
N ASP A 257 18.75 -13.47 -21.88
CA ASP A 257 19.36 -12.14 -21.76
C ASP A 257 18.46 -11.10 -21.06
N ILE A 258 17.22 -11.44 -20.73
CA ILE A 258 16.35 -10.61 -19.88
C ILE A 258 16.79 -10.65 -18.42
N PHE A 259 17.07 -11.85 -17.88
CA PHE A 259 17.36 -12.08 -16.47
C PHE A 259 18.84 -12.25 -16.15
N GLN A 260 19.60 -12.84 -17.07
CA GLN A 260 21.03 -13.15 -16.82
C GLN A 260 21.89 -11.94 -16.45
N PRO A 261 21.71 -10.73 -17.00
CA PRO A 261 22.46 -9.56 -16.54
C PRO A 261 22.19 -9.22 -15.08
N ILE A 262 20.95 -9.38 -14.60
CA ILE A 262 20.55 -9.13 -13.19
C ILE A 262 21.16 -10.22 -12.30
N ILE A 263 20.98 -11.50 -12.66
CA ILE A 263 21.50 -12.63 -11.90
C ILE A 263 23.05 -12.56 -11.79
N LYS A 264 23.75 -12.14 -12.84
CA LYS A 264 25.20 -11.93 -12.79
C LYS A 264 25.63 -10.83 -11.84
N GLU A 265 24.84 -9.77 -11.75
CA GLU A 265 25.09 -8.71 -10.76
C GLU A 265 24.83 -9.22 -9.33
N GLU A 266 23.78 -10.04 -9.15
CA GLU A 266 23.54 -10.73 -7.88
C GLU A 266 24.71 -11.62 -7.48
N GLU A 267 25.24 -12.43 -8.42
CA GLU A 267 26.45 -13.23 -8.21
C GLU A 267 27.65 -12.36 -7.78
N ALA A 268 27.83 -11.20 -8.44
CA ALA A 268 28.94 -10.30 -8.14
C ALA A 268 28.85 -9.70 -6.74
N ILE A 269 27.64 -9.35 -6.31
CA ILE A 269 27.39 -8.75 -4.99
C ILE A 269 27.44 -9.80 -3.88
N THR A 270 26.84 -10.98 -4.09
CA THR A 270 26.70 -12.01 -3.06
C THR A 270 27.92 -12.93 -2.96
N GLY A 271 28.71 -13.07 -4.03
CA GLY A 271 29.79 -14.04 -4.17
C GLY A 271 29.31 -15.49 -4.38
N MET A 272 28.00 -15.71 -4.51
CA MET A 272 27.38 -17.00 -4.79
C MET A 272 27.23 -17.20 -6.30
N LYS A 273 27.14 -18.46 -6.74
CA LYS A 273 27.00 -18.80 -8.15
C LYS A 273 25.63 -19.39 -8.45
N TYR A 274 24.98 -18.89 -9.48
CA TYR A 274 23.75 -19.44 -10.03
C TYR A 274 24.03 -20.79 -10.71
N GLY A 275 23.19 -21.78 -10.47
CA GLY A 275 23.34 -23.15 -10.99
C GLY A 275 24.09 -24.09 -10.05
N GLU A 276 24.54 -23.65 -8.86
CA GLU A 276 25.24 -24.50 -7.91
C GLU A 276 24.34 -25.13 -6.84
N LYS A 277 23.32 -24.38 -6.39
CA LYS A 277 22.39 -24.82 -5.33
C LYS A 277 20.98 -24.32 -5.62
N GLU A 278 20.01 -25.22 -5.59
CA GLU A 278 18.62 -24.89 -5.88
C GLU A 278 18.04 -23.77 -5.00
N GLU A 279 18.33 -23.77 -3.69
CA GLU A 279 17.82 -22.74 -2.76
C GLU A 279 18.35 -21.33 -3.10
N THR A 280 19.63 -21.22 -3.47
CA THR A 280 20.23 -19.95 -3.89
C THR A 280 19.75 -19.55 -5.28
N ASP A 281 19.54 -20.51 -6.18
CA ASP A 281 19.04 -20.27 -7.53
C ASP A 281 17.59 -19.75 -7.47
N VAL A 282 16.73 -20.36 -6.67
CA VAL A 282 15.36 -19.88 -6.40
C VAL A 282 15.40 -18.45 -5.85
N ALA A 283 16.29 -18.18 -4.88
CA ALA A 283 16.40 -16.85 -4.29
C ALA A 283 16.82 -15.79 -5.32
N MET A 284 17.80 -16.08 -6.18
CA MET A 284 18.22 -15.18 -7.26
C MET A 284 17.09 -14.96 -8.27
N ARG A 285 16.38 -16.02 -8.68
CA ARG A 285 15.21 -15.89 -9.57
C ARG A 285 14.12 -15.00 -8.98
N VAL A 286 13.79 -15.21 -7.70
CA VAL A 286 12.80 -14.39 -6.98
C VAL A 286 13.25 -12.93 -6.91
N CYS A 287 14.51 -12.67 -6.58
CA CYS A 287 15.04 -11.30 -6.50
C CYS A 287 15.00 -10.60 -7.87
N ALA A 288 15.47 -11.28 -8.92
CA ALA A 288 15.47 -10.72 -10.28
C ALA A 288 14.06 -10.45 -10.82
N ASP A 289 13.12 -11.37 -10.61
CA ASP A 289 11.72 -11.22 -11.01
C ASP A 289 11.03 -10.07 -10.26
N HIS A 290 11.10 -10.10 -8.93
CA HIS A 290 10.40 -9.12 -8.08
C HIS A 290 10.98 -7.72 -8.21
N LEU A 291 12.28 -7.61 -8.49
CA LEU A 291 12.91 -6.33 -8.81
C LEU A 291 12.23 -5.67 -10.00
N ARG A 292 11.97 -6.43 -11.09
CA ARG A 292 11.25 -5.93 -12.27
C ARG A 292 9.85 -5.45 -11.89
N ALA A 293 9.07 -6.31 -11.21
CA ALA A 293 7.71 -5.98 -10.80
C ALA A 293 7.62 -4.69 -9.97
N VAL A 294 8.50 -4.53 -8.98
CA VAL A 294 8.53 -3.37 -8.09
C VAL A 294 9.03 -2.13 -8.82
N ALA A 295 10.12 -2.23 -9.57
CA ALA A 295 10.70 -1.10 -10.29
C ALA A 295 9.72 -0.52 -11.33
N PHE A 296 9.08 -1.37 -12.13
CA PHE A 296 8.08 -0.92 -13.11
C PHE A 296 6.82 -0.35 -12.45
N SER A 297 6.37 -0.92 -11.33
CA SER A 297 5.24 -0.34 -10.59
C SER A 297 5.54 1.05 -10.07
N ILE A 298 6.76 1.29 -9.55
CA ILE A 298 7.20 2.62 -9.10
C ILE A 298 7.34 3.56 -10.30
N ALA A 299 7.90 3.09 -11.42
CA ALA A 299 8.00 3.85 -12.65
C ALA A 299 6.63 4.30 -13.17
N ASP A 300 5.61 3.44 -13.08
CA ASP A 300 4.22 3.74 -13.44
C ASP A 300 3.49 4.58 -12.36
N GLY A 301 4.19 5.04 -11.32
CA GLY A 301 3.65 5.93 -10.29
C GLY A 301 3.00 5.24 -9.09
N GLN A 302 3.06 3.89 -9.00
CA GLN A 302 2.54 3.16 -7.85
C GLN A 302 3.64 2.87 -6.82
N LEU A 303 3.58 3.57 -5.70
CA LEU A 303 4.53 3.37 -4.61
C LEU A 303 4.10 2.24 -3.66
N PRO A 304 5.05 1.52 -3.05
CA PRO A 304 4.76 0.64 -1.93
C PRO A 304 4.03 1.37 -0.80
N SER A 305 2.94 0.80 -0.30
CA SER A 305 2.13 1.42 0.76
C SER A 305 1.45 0.38 1.65
N ASN A 306 0.59 0.81 2.59
CA ASN A 306 -0.15 -0.06 3.50
C ASN A 306 -1.54 -0.46 2.98
N ALA A 307 -1.94 -0.03 1.77
CA ALA A 307 -3.28 -0.25 1.26
C ALA A 307 -3.30 -0.49 -0.26
N LYS A 308 -4.35 -1.15 -0.74
CA LYS A 308 -4.67 -1.37 -2.17
C LYS A 308 -3.45 -1.91 -2.95
N ALA A 309 -3.25 -1.45 -4.18
CA ALA A 309 -2.14 -1.87 -5.04
C ALA A 309 -0.76 -1.69 -4.39
N GLY A 310 -0.54 -0.58 -3.69
CA GLY A 310 0.74 -0.32 -3.00
C GLY A 310 1.08 -1.35 -1.93
N TYR A 311 0.08 -1.94 -1.26
CA TYR A 311 0.29 -3.03 -0.31
C TYR A 311 0.81 -4.30 -1.02
N VAL A 312 0.26 -4.62 -2.17
CA VAL A 312 0.70 -5.79 -2.96
C VAL A 312 2.14 -5.58 -3.43
N ILE A 313 2.47 -4.40 -3.96
CA ILE A 313 3.84 -4.07 -4.39
C ILE A 313 4.83 -4.14 -3.21
N ARG A 314 4.43 -3.62 -2.04
CA ARG A 314 5.25 -3.73 -0.81
C ARG A 314 5.46 -5.19 -0.40
N ARG A 315 4.46 -6.06 -0.55
CA ARG A 315 4.55 -7.50 -0.25
C ARG A 315 5.53 -8.19 -1.19
N ILE A 316 5.50 -7.89 -2.48
CA ILE A 316 6.44 -8.43 -3.48
C ILE A 316 7.87 -8.02 -3.11
N LEU A 317 8.11 -6.74 -2.85
CA LEU A 317 9.42 -6.24 -2.44
C LEU A 317 9.94 -6.95 -1.17
N ARG A 318 9.11 -7.07 -0.15
CA ARG A 318 9.47 -7.74 1.11
C ARG A 318 9.75 -9.23 0.92
N ARG A 319 9.04 -9.90 -0.02
CA ARG A 319 9.34 -11.28 -0.39
C ARG A 319 10.76 -11.40 -0.94
N ALA A 320 11.16 -10.55 -1.87
CA ALA A 320 12.51 -10.54 -2.42
C ALA A 320 13.57 -10.23 -1.36
N VAL A 321 13.38 -9.20 -0.53
CA VAL A 321 14.29 -8.86 0.59
C VAL A 321 14.48 -10.05 1.54
N ARG A 322 13.41 -10.78 1.84
CA ARG A 322 13.46 -11.98 2.67
C ARG A 322 14.31 -13.09 2.03
N TYR A 323 14.09 -13.38 0.74
CA TYR A 323 14.90 -14.37 0.03
C TYR A 323 16.38 -13.99 0.01
N ALA A 324 16.68 -12.72 -0.25
CA ALA A 324 18.04 -12.19 -0.17
C ALA A 324 18.65 -12.33 1.23
N TYR A 325 17.89 -12.01 2.28
CA TYR A 325 18.33 -12.13 3.67
C TYR A 325 18.60 -13.58 4.07
N THR A 326 17.67 -14.49 3.73
CA THR A 326 17.70 -15.88 4.20
C THR A 326 18.68 -16.73 3.42
N PHE A 327 18.69 -16.64 2.09
CA PHE A 327 19.38 -17.57 1.22
C PHE A 327 20.63 -16.97 0.56
N LEU A 328 20.67 -15.64 0.35
CA LEU A 328 21.81 -14.95 -0.23
C LEU A 328 22.67 -14.21 0.81
N GLY A 329 22.35 -14.33 2.09
CA GLY A 329 23.13 -13.77 3.20
C GLY A 329 23.16 -12.24 3.26
N GLN A 330 22.26 -11.55 2.54
CA GLN A 330 22.24 -10.08 2.47
C GLN A 330 21.52 -9.49 3.69
N LYS A 331 22.32 -8.94 4.63
CA LYS A 331 21.80 -8.33 5.89
C LYS A 331 21.55 -6.83 5.78
N GLU A 332 22.02 -6.22 4.70
CA GLU A 332 21.81 -4.80 4.35
C GLU A 332 21.07 -4.70 3.03
N GLY A 333 20.58 -3.48 2.69
CA GLY A 333 19.89 -3.24 1.42
C GLY A 333 20.69 -3.75 0.21
N PHE A 334 20.04 -4.53 -0.62
CA PHE A 334 20.64 -5.29 -1.71
C PHE A 334 19.95 -5.02 -3.05
N LEU A 335 18.62 -5.10 -3.12
CA LEU A 335 17.87 -5.01 -4.38
C LEU A 335 18.04 -3.67 -5.09
N TYR A 336 18.14 -2.56 -4.34
CA TYR A 336 18.36 -1.25 -4.94
C TYR A 336 19.66 -1.18 -5.76
N LYS A 337 20.68 -2.00 -5.42
CA LYS A 337 21.97 -2.06 -6.14
C LYS A 337 21.84 -2.65 -7.54
N LEU A 338 20.77 -3.41 -7.78
CA LEU A 338 20.46 -4.04 -9.07
C LEU A 338 19.72 -3.10 -10.04
N ILE A 339 19.20 -1.97 -9.56
CA ILE A 339 18.44 -1.01 -10.39
C ILE A 339 19.24 -0.45 -11.56
N PRO A 340 20.54 -0.11 -11.44
CA PRO A 340 21.34 0.34 -12.58
C PRO A 340 21.40 -0.69 -13.72
N VAL A 341 21.50 -1.99 -13.39
CA VAL A 341 21.50 -3.08 -14.38
C VAL A 341 20.13 -3.15 -15.06
N LEU A 342 19.05 -3.20 -14.30
CA LEU A 342 17.70 -3.23 -14.84
C LEU A 342 17.44 -2.04 -15.79
N THR A 343 17.80 -0.84 -15.37
CA THR A 343 17.64 0.38 -16.17
C THR A 343 18.45 0.34 -17.47
N ARG A 344 19.66 -0.23 -17.44
CA ARG A 344 20.51 -0.41 -18.63
C ARG A 344 19.87 -1.38 -19.62
N GLU A 345 19.39 -2.53 -19.15
CA GLU A 345 18.88 -3.60 -20.01
C GLU A 345 17.48 -3.29 -20.59
N MET A 346 16.60 -2.70 -19.80
CA MET A 346 15.19 -2.50 -20.18
C MET A 346 14.81 -1.04 -20.44
N GLY A 347 15.63 -0.08 -20.04
CA GLY A 347 15.30 1.36 -20.13
C GLY A 347 15.30 1.94 -21.54
N GLU A 348 15.70 1.18 -22.58
CA GLU A 348 15.55 1.59 -23.98
C GLU A 348 14.14 1.26 -24.48
N ALA A 349 13.64 0.08 -24.12
CA ALA A 349 12.27 -0.33 -24.45
C ALA A 349 11.22 0.39 -23.58
N PHE A 350 11.59 0.75 -22.35
CA PHE A 350 10.74 1.38 -21.35
C PHE A 350 11.41 2.64 -20.77
N PRO A 351 11.30 3.79 -21.46
CA PRO A 351 11.98 5.04 -21.09
C PRO A 351 11.66 5.54 -19.67
N GLU A 352 10.50 5.15 -19.13
CA GLU A 352 10.08 5.47 -17.77
C GLU A 352 11.06 4.96 -16.70
N LEU A 353 11.74 3.83 -16.92
CA LEU A 353 12.78 3.34 -16.02
C LEU A 353 13.98 4.28 -15.93
N LYS A 354 14.36 4.90 -17.05
CA LYS A 354 15.44 5.90 -17.08
C LYS A 354 15.00 7.20 -16.43
N ALA A 355 13.78 7.65 -16.75
CA ALA A 355 13.23 8.90 -16.23
C ALA A 355 13.06 8.87 -14.71
N GLN A 356 12.69 7.71 -14.15
CA GLN A 356 12.41 7.54 -12.71
C GLN A 356 13.52 6.77 -11.96
N HIS A 357 14.70 6.61 -12.57
CA HIS A 357 15.80 5.81 -12.02
C HIS A 357 16.11 6.12 -10.55
N ASP A 358 16.31 7.39 -10.22
CA ASP A 358 16.69 7.82 -8.88
C ASP A 358 15.55 7.62 -7.88
N LEU A 359 14.30 7.85 -8.29
CA LEU A 359 13.14 7.58 -7.46
C LEU A 359 13.04 6.09 -7.14
N ILE A 360 13.14 5.21 -8.15
CA ILE A 360 13.05 3.75 -7.99
C ILE A 360 14.14 3.28 -7.01
N LEU A 361 15.38 3.71 -7.21
CA LEU A 361 16.51 3.36 -6.38
C LEU A 361 16.30 3.75 -4.91
N HIS A 362 15.87 5.01 -4.67
CA HIS A 362 15.66 5.51 -3.31
C HIS A 362 14.48 4.85 -2.61
N VAL A 363 13.34 4.67 -3.32
CA VAL A 363 12.15 4.02 -2.74
C VAL A 363 12.45 2.58 -2.35
N ILE A 364 13.10 1.81 -3.24
CA ILE A 364 13.46 0.41 -2.94
C ILE A 364 14.42 0.38 -1.74
N LYS A 365 15.48 1.19 -1.75
CA LYS A 365 16.46 1.24 -0.67
C LYS A 365 15.82 1.50 0.70
N GLU A 366 14.95 2.51 0.80
CA GLU A 366 14.30 2.88 2.05
C GLU A 366 13.32 1.80 2.54
N GLU A 367 12.57 1.18 1.63
CA GLU A 367 11.67 0.07 1.98
C GLU A 367 12.47 -1.17 2.43
N GLU A 368 13.62 -1.47 1.79
CA GLU A 368 14.54 -2.54 2.22
C GLU A 368 15.07 -2.25 3.63
N ASP A 369 15.66 -1.05 3.84
CA ASP A 369 16.24 -0.65 5.12
C ASP A 369 15.17 -0.67 6.24
N SER A 370 13.96 -0.24 5.94
CA SER A 370 12.84 -0.27 6.88
C SER A 370 12.41 -1.69 7.23
N PHE A 371 12.34 -2.57 6.23
CA PHE A 371 11.92 -3.95 6.43
C PHE A 371 13.01 -4.78 7.14
N LEU A 372 14.27 -4.59 6.83
CA LEU A 372 15.40 -5.25 7.49
C LEU A 372 15.43 -4.93 9.00
N ARG A 373 15.16 -3.67 9.38
CA ARG A 373 14.98 -3.30 10.80
C ARG A 373 13.81 -4.04 11.46
N THR A 374 12.74 -4.30 10.72
CA THR A 374 11.58 -5.07 11.21
C THR A 374 11.91 -6.56 11.32
N LEU A 375 12.64 -7.10 10.35
CA LEU A 375 13.14 -8.48 10.37
C LEU A 375 14.02 -8.73 11.60
N GLU A 376 14.98 -7.86 11.89
CA GLU A 376 15.85 -7.96 13.06
C GLU A 376 15.04 -7.98 14.37
N LYS A 377 14.04 -7.11 14.50
CA LYS A 377 13.13 -7.11 15.66
C LYS A 377 12.36 -8.41 15.77
N GLY A 378 11.83 -8.92 14.65
CA GLY A 378 11.11 -10.18 14.59
C GLY A 378 11.97 -11.37 15.04
N ILE A 379 13.21 -11.44 14.58
CA ILE A 379 14.18 -12.46 14.98
C ILE A 379 14.44 -12.40 16.50
N ASN A 380 14.67 -11.20 17.05
CA ASN A 380 14.89 -11.02 18.48
C ASN A 380 13.67 -11.45 19.32
N MET A 381 12.45 -11.16 18.84
CA MET A 381 11.22 -11.60 19.52
C MET A 381 11.04 -13.11 19.44
N LEU A 382 11.34 -13.72 18.31
CA LEU A 382 11.27 -15.17 18.12
C LEU A 382 12.28 -15.89 19.02
N ASN A 383 13.50 -15.39 19.09
CA ASN A 383 14.52 -15.92 20.00
C ASN A 383 14.07 -15.85 21.48
N SER A 384 13.46 -14.73 21.87
CA SER A 384 12.91 -14.57 23.24
C SER A 384 11.77 -15.56 23.51
N ALA A 385 10.89 -15.80 22.53
CA ALA A 385 9.80 -16.76 22.65
C ALA A 385 10.35 -18.21 22.76
N MET A 386 11.33 -18.57 21.96
CA MET A 386 12.00 -19.88 22.04
C MET A 386 12.69 -20.11 23.39
N ASP A 387 13.32 -19.07 23.96
CA ASP A 387 13.94 -19.17 25.29
C ASP A 387 12.89 -19.35 26.40
N GLU A 388 11.71 -18.76 26.28
CA GLU A 388 10.59 -19.01 27.17
C GLU A 388 10.05 -20.45 27.05
N LEU A 389 9.88 -20.95 25.84
CA LEU A 389 9.46 -22.32 25.57
C LEU A 389 10.47 -23.34 26.13
N LYS A 390 11.77 -23.10 25.98
CA LYS A 390 12.83 -23.92 26.60
C LYS A 390 12.67 -24.02 28.12
N LYS A 391 12.39 -22.89 28.80
CA LYS A 391 12.15 -22.85 30.26
C LYS A 391 10.92 -23.64 30.66
N GLN A 392 9.91 -23.74 29.77
CA GLN A 392 8.67 -24.50 29.98
C GLN A 392 8.77 -25.97 29.53
N GLY A 393 9.90 -26.39 28.96
CA GLY A 393 10.07 -27.74 28.42
C GLY A 393 9.22 -28.02 27.17
N LYS A 394 8.80 -26.99 26.45
CA LYS A 394 8.03 -27.07 25.20
C LYS A 394 8.95 -26.92 24.00
N THR A 395 8.58 -27.54 22.89
CA THR A 395 9.35 -27.53 21.63
C THR A 395 8.52 -27.00 20.45
N GLU A 396 7.31 -26.52 20.67
CA GLU A 396 6.42 -26.01 19.64
C GLU A 396 6.04 -24.55 19.93
N LEU A 397 6.22 -23.67 18.95
CA LEU A 397 5.76 -22.29 18.97
C LEU A 397 4.28 -22.25 18.60
N ASP A 398 3.49 -21.58 19.43
CA ASP A 398 2.07 -21.29 19.22
C ASP A 398 1.84 -20.53 17.91
N GLY A 399 0.90 -21.01 17.09
CA GLY A 399 0.55 -20.42 15.80
C GLY A 399 0.00 -18.99 15.91
N VAL A 400 -0.65 -18.64 17.04
CA VAL A 400 -1.11 -17.26 17.29
C VAL A 400 0.07 -16.31 17.49
N GLN A 401 1.15 -16.76 18.15
CA GLN A 401 2.38 -15.96 18.27
C GLN A 401 3.09 -15.81 16.94
N ALA A 402 3.17 -16.88 16.14
CA ALA A 402 3.69 -16.84 14.77
C ALA A 402 2.87 -15.88 13.89
N PHE A 403 1.54 -15.91 13.99
CA PHE A 403 0.65 -15.01 13.28
C PHE A 403 0.84 -13.54 13.74
N ARG A 404 1.06 -13.29 15.01
CA ARG A 404 1.36 -11.94 15.51
C ARG A 404 2.68 -11.39 14.96
N LEU A 405 3.71 -12.23 14.85
CA LEU A 405 4.98 -11.86 14.19
C LEU A 405 4.73 -11.50 12.73
N PHE A 406 3.89 -12.25 12.03
CA PHE A 406 3.53 -12.00 10.65
C PHE A 406 2.69 -10.72 10.50
N ASP A 407 1.56 -10.62 11.20
CA ASP A 407 0.58 -9.55 11.01
C ASP A 407 1.08 -8.17 11.50
N THR A 408 1.70 -8.14 12.68
CA THR A 408 2.13 -6.89 13.32
C THR A 408 3.51 -6.42 12.86
N TYR A 409 4.43 -7.37 12.66
CA TYR A 409 5.83 -7.06 12.36
C TYR A 409 6.22 -7.41 10.91
N GLY A 410 5.31 -8.01 10.15
CA GLY A 410 5.59 -8.44 8.77
C GLY A 410 6.67 -9.53 8.70
N PHE A 411 6.81 -10.33 9.78
CA PHE A 411 7.80 -11.39 9.88
C PHE A 411 7.20 -12.70 9.33
N PRO A 412 7.67 -13.22 8.20
CA PRO A 412 7.00 -14.29 7.49
C PRO A 412 7.03 -15.64 8.22
N LEU A 413 6.00 -16.47 8.00
CA LEU A 413 5.87 -17.78 8.64
C LEU A 413 7.03 -18.71 8.31
N ASP A 414 7.39 -18.84 7.05
CA ASP A 414 8.47 -19.72 6.57
C ASP A 414 9.85 -19.35 7.16
N LEU A 415 10.10 -18.05 7.41
CA LEU A 415 11.29 -17.64 8.14
C LEU A 415 11.16 -17.98 9.65
N THR A 416 9.95 -17.87 10.21
CA THR A 416 9.69 -18.32 11.59
C THR A 416 9.94 -19.83 11.72
N GLU A 417 9.42 -20.63 10.79
CA GLU A 417 9.60 -22.08 10.75
C GLU A 417 11.07 -22.48 10.56
N LEU A 418 11.79 -21.78 9.67
CA LEU A 418 13.21 -22.06 9.44
C LEU A 418 14.02 -21.83 10.73
N ILE A 419 13.87 -20.66 11.36
CA ILE A 419 14.59 -20.32 12.59
C ILE A 419 14.20 -21.26 13.73
N CYS A 420 12.91 -21.60 13.87
CA CYS A 420 12.44 -22.56 14.85
C CYS A 420 13.10 -23.93 14.63
N ARG A 421 13.10 -24.45 13.40
CA ARG A 421 13.68 -25.73 13.05
C ARG A 421 15.19 -25.78 13.32
N GLU A 422 15.95 -24.75 12.97
CA GLU A 422 17.37 -24.62 13.26
C GLU A 422 17.70 -24.66 14.76
N ASN A 423 16.74 -24.21 15.60
CA ASN A 423 16.87 -24.23 17.07
C ASN A 423 16.18 -25.40 17.73
N GLY A 424 15.68 -26.40 16.97
CA GLY A 424 15.04 -27.62 17.49
C GLY A 424 13.59 -27.41 17.93
N PHE A 425 12.91 -26.41 17.37
CA PHE A 425 11.48 -26.12 17.58
C PHE A 425 10.66 -26.39 16.33
N THR A 426 9.37 -26.59 16.51
CA THR A 426 8.33 -26.59 15.47
C THR A 426 7.41 -25.39 15.63
N VAL A 427 6.58 -25.13 14.64
CA VAL A 427 5.54 -24.10 14.68
C VAL A 427 4.19 -24.77 14.46
N ALA A 428 3.16 -24.39 15.21
CA ALA A 428 1.80 -24.85 15.03
C ALA A 428 1.17 -24.17 13.79
N ALA A 429 1.50 -24.69 12.60
CA ALA A 429 1.11 -24.10 11.31
C ALA A 429 -0.41 -24.07 11.13
N ASP A 430 -1.14 -25.11 11.59
CA ASP A 430 -2.60 -25.17 11.49
C ASP A 430 -3.29 -24.02 12.26
N GLU A 431 -2.73 -23.63 13.42
CA GLU A 431 -3.23 -22.49 14.19
C GLU A 431 -2.94 -21.16 13.52
N PHE A 432 -1.76 -21.02 12.90
CA PHE A 432 -1.39 -19.86 12.10
C PHE A 432 -2.35 -19.71 10.92
N ASP A 433 -2.61 -20.79 10.17
CA ASP A 433 -3.52 -20.80 9.03
C ASP A 433 -4.96 -20.44 9.43
N ALA A 434 -5.41 -20.89 10.59
CA ALA A 434 -6.72 -20.52 11.12
C ALA A 434 -6.82 -19.00 11.39
N GLU A 435 -5.78 -18.37 11.94
CA GLU A 435 -5.75 -16.91 12.14
C GLU A 435 -5.62 -16.14 10.81
N MET A 436 -4.83 -16.66 9.86
CA MET A 436 -4.71 -16.13 8.50
C MET A 436 -6.06 -16.17 7.77
N GLN A 437 -6.81 -17.25 7.87
CA GLN A 437 -8.14 -17.35 7.28
C GLN A 437 -9.11 -16.32 7.89
N LYS A 438 -9.10 -16.14 9.20
CA LYS A 438 -9.91 -15.12 9.86
C LYS A 438 -9.55 -13.71 9.38
N GLN A 439 -8.28 -13.42 9.10
CA GLN A 439 -7.84 -12.15 8.53
C GLN A 439 -8.32 -12.01 7.08
N LYS A 440 -8.13 -13.05 6.24
CA LYS A 440 -8.59 -13.06 4.84
C LYS A 440 -10.10 -12.89 4.74
N GLU A 441 -10.88 -13.56 5.58
CA GLU A 441 -12.34 -13.42 5.64
C GLU A 441 -12.75 -12.00 6.07
N ARG A 442 -12.08 -11.41 7.06
CA ARG A 442 -12.30 -10.01 7.45
C ARG A 442 -11.98 -9.05 6.30
N ALA A 443 -10.89 -9.26 5.58
CA ALA A 443 -10.51 -8.45 4.42
C ALA A 443 -11.47 -8.66 3.24
N ARG A 444 -11.86 -9.90 2.94
CA ARG A 444 -12.80 -10.25 1.86
C ARG A 444 -14.20 -9.71 2.14
N ASN A 445 -14.69 -9.86 3.38
CA ASN A 445 -15.98 -9.30 3.81
C ASN A 445 -15.98 -7.76 3.84
N ALA A 446 -14.79 -7.14 3.97
CA ALA A 446 -14.64 -5.70 3.89
C ALA A 446 -14.67 -5.16 2.45
N ALA A 447 -14.30 -5.97 1.47
CA ALA A 447 -14.12 -5.59 0.06
C ALA A 447 -15.24 -6.09 -0.87
N ALA A 448 -16.10 -7.02 -0.43
CA ALA A 448 -17.16 -7.60 -1.27
C ALA A 448 -18.19 -6.53 -1.68
N VAL A 449 -18.27 -6.27 -2.98
CA VAL A 449 -19.30 -5.46 -3.64
C VAL A 449 -20.02 -6.38 -4.62
N GLU A 450 -21.32 -6.51 -4.46
CA GLU A 450 -22.17 -7.27 -5.37
C GLU A 450 -22.93 -6.28 -6.27
N ASN A 451 -22.64 -6.32 -7.55
CA ASN A 451 -23.33 -5.50 -8.57
C ASN A 451 -24.36 -6.36 -9.28
N SER A 452 -25.59 -5.83 -9.46
CA SER A 452 -26.53 -6.41 -10.43
C SER A 452 -26.13 -6.03 -11.85
N ASP A 453 -26.74 -6.70 -12.83
CA ASP A 453 -26.65 -6.25 -14.23
C ASP A 453 -27.32 -4.87 -14.40
N TRP A 454 -26.89 -4.13 -15.44
CA TRP A 454 -27.49 -2.87 -15.81
C TRP A 454 -28.91 -3.06 -16.38
N VAL A 455 -29.86 -2.32 -15.84
CA VAL A 455 -31.19 -2.17 -16.41
C VAL A 455 -31.14 -0.99 -17.38
N ILE A 456 -31.29 -1.25 -18.67
CA ILE A 456 -31.26 -0.22 -19.71
C ILE A 456 -32.67 0.35 -19.86
N LEU A 457 -32.80 1.66 -19.73
CA LEU A 457 -34.04 2.39 -19.95
C LEU A 457 -34.07 3.04 -21.32
N ARG A 458 -32.93 3.60 -21.75
CA ARG A 458 -32.78 4.29 -23.04
C ARG A 458 -31.43 3.95 -23.66
N GLU A 459 -31.40 3.76 -24.96
CA GLU A 459 -30.13 3.71 -25.72
C GLU A 459 -29.56 5.13 -25.86
N GLY A 460 -28.25 5.27 -25.79
CA GLY A 460 -27.58 6.55 -25.97
C GLY A 460 -26.20 6.58 -25.34
N GLU A 461 -25.43 7.59 -25.69
CA GLU A 461 -24.11 7.86 -25.12
C GLU A 461 -24.21 8.97 -24.08
N GLN A 462 -23.32 8.95 -23.09
CA GLN A 462 -23.23 9.99 -22.09
C GLN A 462 -22.37 11.15 -22.59
N GLN A 463 -22.87 12.38 -22.43
CA GLN A 463 -22.13 13.61 -22.67
C GLN A 463 -21.86 14.32 -21.33
N PHE A 464 -20.60 14.64 -21.07
CA PHE A 464 -20.22 15.48 -19.93
C PHE A 464 -20.30 16.96 -20.32
N VAL A 465 -21.16 17.72 -19.62
CA VAL A 465 -21.39 19.15 -19.85
C VAL A 465 -20.91 20.04 -18.69
N GLY A 466 -20.28 19.43 -17.66
CA GLY A 466 -19.97 20.06 -16.37
C GLY A 466 -18.82 21.06 -16.38
N TYR A 467 -18.10 21.25 -17.50
CA TYR A 467 -17.16 22.37 -17.62
C TYR A 467 -17.86 23.73 -17.81
N ASP A 468 -19.06 23.69 -18.41
CA ASP A 468 -19.78 24.89 -18.79
C ASP A 468 -21.08 25.11 -17.97
N PHE A 469 -21.65 24.00 -17.42
CA PHE A 469 -22.93 24.02 -16.75
C PHE A 469 -22.86 23.35 -15.38
N THR A 470 -23.57 23.90 -14.41
CA THR A 470 -23.83 23.32 -13.08
C THR A 470 -25.23 22.73 -12.98
N GLU A 471 -26.11 23.07 -13.91
CA GLU A 471 -27.48 22.57 -14.05
C GLU A 471 -27.71 22.20 -15.52
N TYR A 472 -28.34 21.05 -15.77
CA TYR A 472 -28.61 20.59 -17.13
C TYR A 472 -29.76 19.60 -17.18
N GLU A 473 -30.60 19.67 -18.20
CA GLU A 473 -31.66 18.68 -18.46
C GLU A 473 -31.06 17.33 -18.82
N CYS A 474 -31.56 16.26 -18.23
CA CYS A 474 -31.02 14.92 -18.45
C CYS A 474 -32.07 13.82 -18.31
N HIS A 475 -31.71 12.63 -18.83
CA HIS A 475 -32.46 11.40 -18.68
C HIS A 475 -31.55 10.30 -18.14
N ILE A 476 -32.13 9.35 -17.41
CA ILE A 476 -31.41 8.16 -16.98
C ILE A 476 -31.36 7.17 -18.16
N LEU A 477 -30.17 6.87 -18.66
CA LEU A 477 -29.96 5.87 -19.69
C LEU A 477 -30.09 4.45 -19.12
N ARG A 478 -29.46 4.22 -17.95
CA ARG A 478 -29.44 2.92 -17.29
C ARG A 478 -29.14 3.05 -15.81
N TYR A 479 -29.51 2.03 -15.06
CA TYR A 479 -29.19 1.92 -13.64
C TYR A 479 -28.87 0.49 -13.23
N ARG A 480 -28.15 0.34 -12.10
CA ARG A 480 -27.95 -0.96 -11.46
C ARG A 480 -28.03 -0.82 -9.93
N LYS A 481 -28.34 -1.95 -9.29
CA LYS A 481 -28.34 -2.07 -7.83
C LYS A 481 -26.98 -2.56 -7.36
N VAL A 482 -26.44 -1.92 -6.34
CA VAL A 482 -25.17 -2.29 -5.73
C VAL A 482 -25.40 -2.62 -4.26
N THR A 483 -24.86 -3.75 -3.82
CA THR A 483 -24.89 -4.15 -2.41
C THR A 483 -23.44 -4.26 -1.90
N GLN A 484 -23.11 -3.40 -0.96
CA GLN A 484 -21.80 -3.42 -0.29
C GLN A 484 -21.99 -3.67 1.20
N LYS A 485 -21.57 -4.82 1.69
CA LYS A 485 -21.83 -5.29 3.06
C LYS A 485 -23.34 -5.38 3.34
N LYS A 486 -23.87 -4.48 4.16
CA LYS A 486 -25.32 -4.39 4.50
C LYS A 486 -26.00 -3.18 3.87
N ASN A 487 -25.27 -2.36 3.13
CA ASN A 487 -25.79 -1.15 2.50
C ASN A 487 -26.11 -1.44 1.05
N THR A 488 -27.33 -1.07 0.64
CA THR A 488 -27.75 -1.10 -0.75
C THR A 488 -27.90 0.33 -1.25
N TYR A 489 -27.38 0.57 -2.46
CA TYR A 489 -27.54 1.83 -3.18
C TYR A 489 -27.71 1.54 -4.67
N PHE A 490 -27.97 2.58 -5.45
CA PHE A 490 -28.12 2.45 -6.90
C PHE A 490 -27.12 3.35 -7.60
N GLU A 491 -26.69 2.90 -8.75
CA GLU A 491 -25.83 3.60 -9.68
C GLU A 491 -26.62 3.94 -10.94
N LEU A 492 -26.52 5.20 -11.36
CA LEU A 492 -27.24 5.75 -12.50
C LEU A 492 -26.24 6.27 -13.53
N VAL A 493 -26.51 6.07 -14.81
CA VAL A 493 -25.82 6.72 -15.93
C VAL A 493 -26.81 7.64 -16.64
N LEU A 494 -26.46 8.92 -16.79
CA LEU A 494 -27.27 9.94 -17.44
C LEU A 494 -26.80 10.15 -18.88
N ASP A 495 -27.69 10.61 -19.78
CA ASP A 495 -27.34 11.00 -21.16
C ASP A 495 -26.49 12.28 -21.18
N ASN A 496 -26.94 13.30 -20.46
CA ASN A 496 -26.16 14.53 -20.21
C ASN A 496 -25.88 14.67 -18.74
N THR A 497 -24.65 14.94 -18.37
CA THR A 497 -24.29 15.11 -16.96
C THR A 497 -23.42 16.33 -16.72
N PRO A 498 -23.86 17.24 -15.80
CA PRO A 498 -22.98 18.28 -15.29
C PRO A 498 -22.09 17.79 -14.15
N PHE A 499 -22.27 16.56 -13.63
CA PHE A 499 -21.56 16.01 -12.51
C PHE A 499 -20.19 15.48 -12.93
N TYR A 500 -19.13 15.98 -12.33
CA TYR A 500 -17.77 15.47 -12.48
C TYR A 500 -17.63 14.12 -11.79
N GLY A 501 -17.22 13.10 -12.52
CA GLY A 501 -16.87 11.80 -11.94
C GLY A 501 -15.47 11.80 -11.34
N GLU A 502 -15.27 11.14 -10.18
CA GLU A 502 -13.98 11.06 -9.49
C GLU A 502 -12.87 10.64 -10.44
N MET A 503 -11.89 11.52 -10.65
CA MET A 503 -10.74 11.29 -11.54
C MET A 503 -9.59 12.25 -11.19
N GLY A 504 -8.34 11.85 -11.45
CA GLY A 504 -7.16 12.71 -11.29
C GLY A 504 -6.95 13.24 -9.87
N GLY A 505 -7.47 12.53 -8.86
CA GLY A 505 -7.39 12.93 -7.45
C GLY A 505 -8.49 13.89 -7.00
N GLN A 506 -9.34 14.41 -7.90
CA GLN A 506 -10.51 15.21 -7.53
C GLN A 506 -11.68 14.27 -7.25
N VAL A 507 -12.35 14.46 -6.11
CA VAL A 507 -13.56 13.73 -5.74
C VAL A 507 -14.71 14.02 -6.71
N GLY A 508 -15.65 13.08 -6.82
CA GLY A 508 -16.86 13.26 -7.60
C GLY A 508 -17.79 14.31 -7.02
N ASP A 509 -18.57 14.93 -7.89
CA ASP A 509 -19.57 15.90 -7.46
C ASP A 509 -20.76 15.25 -6.77
N THR A 510 -21.37 16.03 -5.91
CA THR A 510 -22.64 15.76 -5.26
C THR A 510 -23.71 16.72 -5.74
N GLY A 511 -24.96 16.42 -5.45
CA GLY A 511 -26.08 17.32 -5.80
C GLY A 511 -27.43 16.60 -5.86
N VAL A 512 -28.31 17.01 -6.78
CA VAL A 512 -29.66 16.45 -6.88
C VAL A 512 -30.11 16.27 -8.33
N LEU A 513 -30.97 15.28 -8.54
CA LEU A 513 -31.84 15.17 -9.72
C LEU A 513 -33.25 15.65 -9.33
N VAL A 514 -33.78 16.64 -10.03
CA VAL A 514 -35.10 17.23 -9.76
C VAL A 514 -36.00 16.87 -10.92
N SER A 515 -37.15 16.27 -10.64
CA SER A 515 -38.29 16.11 -11.56
C SER A 515 -39.50 16.87 -11.04
N GLU A 516 -40.61 16.83 -11.79
CA GLU A 516 -41.86 17.49 -11.32
C GLU A 516 -42.36 16.96 -9.97
N ASP A 517 -42.14 15.67 -9.70
CA ASP A 517 -42.73 14.98 -8.55
C ASP A 517 -41.75 14.71 -7.40
N GLU A 518 -40.44 14.78 -7.63
CA GLU A 518 -39.44 14.38 -6.61
C GLU A 518 -38.06 15.00 -6.82
N THR A 519 -37.30 15.00 -5.74
CA THR A 519 -35.86 15.32 -5.74
C THR A 519 -35.06 14.12 -5.22
N VAL A 520 -34.10 13.64 -6.00
CA VAL A 520 -33.24 12.52 -5.66
C VAL A 520 -31.83 13.03 -5.41
N THR A 521 -31.26 12.74 -4.25
CA THR A 521 -29.89 13.17 -3.89
C THR A 521 -28.86 12.25 -4.52
N ILE A 522 -27.94 12.85 -5.28
CA ILE A 522 -26.68 12.22 -5.72
C ILE A 522 -25.67 12.44 -4.61
N THR A 523 -25.24 11.33 -3.98
CA THR A 523 -24.32 11.37 -2.84
C THR A 523 -22.86 11.32 -3.23
N ASP A 524 -22.56 10.87 -4.45
CA ASP A 524 -21.22 10.80 -5.03
C ASP A 524 -21.31 10.55 -6.55
N THR A 525 -20.28 10.86 -7.30
CA THR A 525 -20.17 10.56 -8.72
C THR A 525 -18.82 9.91 -8.98
N LYS A 526 -18.84 8.64 -9.43
CA LYS A 526 -17.65 7.86 -9.75
C LYS A 526 -17.41 7.84 -11.25
N ARG A 527 -16.21 7.46 -11.66
CA ARG A 527 -15.91 7.21 -13.06
C ARG A 527 -15.72 5.71 -13.26
N GLU A 528 -16.44 5.15 -14.22
CA GLU A 528 -16.34 3.75 -14.62
C GLU A 528 -16.36 3.65 -16.14
N ASN A 529 -15.34 3.01 -16.72
CA ASN A 529 -15.20 2.82 -18.18
C ASN A 529 -15.38 4.13 -18.97
N GLY A 530 -14.79 5.22 -18.49
CA GLY A 530 -14.87 6.53 -19.15
C GLY A 530 -16.17 7.32 -18.91
N GLN A 531 -17.16 6.75 -18.21
CA GLN A 531 -18.44 7.39 -17.93
C GLN A 531 -18.57 7.81 -16.48
N SER A 532 -19.33 8.89 -16.23
CA SER A 532 -19.74 9.32 -14.91
C SER A 532 -20.91 8.47 -14.42
N VAL A 533 -20.74 7.82 -13.26
CA VAL A 533 -21.75 6.98 -12.61
C VAL A 533 -22.19 7.65 -11.31
N HIS A 534 -23.48 7.96 -11.22
CA HIS A 534 -24.05 8.74 -10.13
C HIS A 534 -24.62 7.82 -9.07
N ILE A 535 -24.22 8.01 -7.81
CA ILE A 535 -24.63 7.17 -6.67
C ILE A 535 -25.82 7.80 -5.96
N VAL A 536 -26.91 7.04 -5.86
CA VAL A 536 -28.13 7.43 -5.15
C VAL A 536 -28.54 6.35 -4.15
N LYS A 537 -29.12 6.77 -3.02
CA LYS A 537 -29.57 5.81 -1.99
C LYS A 537 -30.82 5.02 -2.39
N ALA A 538 -31.66 5.60 -3.22
CA ALA A 538 -32.87 4.98 -3.76
C ALA A 538 -33.09 5.44 -5.20
N LEU A 539 -33.69 4.59 -6.03
CA LEU A 539 -34.12 4.97 -7.36
C LEU A 539 -35.26 6.02 -7.30
N PRO A 540 -35.32 6.91 -8.29
CA PRO A 540 -36.52 7.72 -8.52
C PRO A 540 -37.76 6.84 -8.64
N LYS A 541 -38.92 7.35 -8.24
CA LYS A 541 -40.21 6.66 -8.40
C LYS A 541 -40.54 6.41 -9.87
N ASN A 542 -40.19 7.39 -10.72
CA ASN A 542 -40.26 7.24 -12.17
C ASN A 542 -38.85 7.47 -12.78
N PRO A 543 -38.06 6.40 -13.00
CA PRO A 543 -36.71 6.53 -13.59
C PRO A 543 -36.72 6.99 -15.06
N GLU A 544 -37.86 6.93 -15.74
CA GLU A 544 -38.00 7.34 -17.15
C GLU A 544 -38.39 8.81 -17.30
N ALA A 545 -38.59 9.56 -16.18
CA ALA A 545 -38.95 10.98 -16.20
C ALA A 545 -37.79 11.83 -16.76
N ASP A 546 -38.10 13.05 -17.12
CA ASP A 546 -37.17 14.12 -17.42
C ASP A 546 -36.65 14.68 -16.08
N PHE A 547 -35.37 14.89 -15.96
CA PHE A 547 -34.75 15.43 -14.76
C PHE A 547 -33.94 16.67 -15.07
N MET A 548 -33.91 17.61 -14.12
CA MET A 548 -32.89 18.64 -14.04
C MET A 548 -31.79 18.14 -13.10
N ALA A 549 -30.60 17.92 -13.64
CA ALA A 549 -29.42 17.57 -12.87
C ALA A 549 -28.78 18.85 -12.34
N CYS A 550 -28.76 19.01 -11.01
CA CYS A 550 -28.23 20.21 -10.33
C CYS A 550 -27.05 19.80 -9.42
N VAL A 551 -25.88 20.33 -9.70
CA VAL A 551 -24.66 20.11 -8.92
C VAL A 551 -24.72 20.98 -7.64
N ASP A 552 -24.16 20.48 -6.54
CA ASP A 552 -23.88 21.28 -5.35
C ASP A 552 -22.79 22.31 -5.68
N VAL A 553 -23.22 23.56 -5.93
CA VAL A 553 -22.34 24.63 -6.42
C VAL A 553 -21.28 25.00 -5.39
N ASP A 554 -21.65 25.03 -4.10
CA ASP A 554 -20.70 25.39 -3.03
C ASP A 554 -19.59 24.34 -2.92
N ALA A 555 -19.95 23.07 -2.98
CA ALA A 555 -18.98 21.97 -2.98
C ALA A 555 -18.10 21.97 -4.26
N ARG A 556 -18.70 22.23 -5.42
CA ARG A 556 -18.01 22.35 -6.70
C ARG A 556 -17.00 23.51 -6.70
N GLU A 557 -17.40 24.71 -6.22
CA GLU A 557 -16.51 25.86 -6.14
C GLU A 557 -15.34 25.62 -5.19
N GLY A 558 -15.59 24.97 -4.04
CA GLY A 558 -14.52 24.56 -3.13
C GLY A 558 -13.54 23.58 -3.77
N SER A 559 -14.04 22.55 -4.48
CA SER A 559 -13.21 21.61 -5.23
C SER A 559 -12.41 22.29 -6.33
N ALA A 560 -13.02 23.19 -7.09
CA ALA A 560 -12.38 23.96 -8.15
C ALA A 560 -11.25 24.86 -7.62
N ALA A 561 -11.49 25.53 -6.49
CA ALA A 561 -10.49 26.37 -5.81
C ALA A 561 -9.29 25.52 -5.33
N ASN A 562 -9.57 24.39 -4.66
CA ASN A 562 -8.53 23.47 -4.19
C ASN A 562 -7.76 22.82 -5.35
N HIS A 563 -8.43 22.48 -6.46
CA HIS A 563 -7.76 21.92 -7.63
C HIS A 563 -6.85 22.95 -8.30
N THR A 564 -7.33 24.16 -8.49
CA THR A 564 -6.51 25.24 -9.06
C THR A 564 -5.32 25.56 -8.15
N ALA A 565 -5.54 25.58 -6.82
CA ALA A 565 -4.44 25.76 -5.86
C ALA A 565 -3.43 24.61 -5.88
N THR A 566 -3.85 23.39 -6.23
CA THR A 566 -2.93 22.23 -6.41
C THR A 566 -1.95 22.48 -7.56
N HIS A 567 -2.41 22.99 -8.70
CA HIS A 567 -1.55 23.38 -9.83
C HIS A 567 -0.57 24.50 -9.46
N LEU A 568 -1.06 25.54 -8.75
CA LEU A 568 -0.19 26.61 -8.26
C LEU A 568 0.83 26.12 -7.25
N LEU A 569 0.46 25.13 -6.42
CA LEU A 569 1.34 24.50 -5.45
C LEU A 569 2.44 23.68 -6.12
N ASP A 570 2.12 22.87 -7.15
CA ASP A 570 3.12 22.13 -7.93
C ASP A 570 4.16 23.08 -8.55
N TYR A 571 3.67 24.13 -9.19
CA TYR A 571 4.54 25.17 -9.73
C TYR A 571 5.44 25.81 -8.65
N ALA A 572 4.85 26.18 -7.51
CA ALA A 572 5.59 26.86 -6.42
C ALA A 572 6.64 25.93 -5.77
N LEU A 573 6.31 24.67 -5.61
CA LEU A 573 7.25 23.66 -5.08
C LEU A 573 8.45 23.48 -6.01
N LYS A 574 8.25 23.41 -7.32
CA LYS A 574 9.32 23.35 -8.32
C LYS A 574 10.22 24.59 -8.26
N GLN A 575 9.63 25.78 -8.11
CA GLN A 575 10.39 27.03 -8.00
C GLN A 575 11.24 27.13 -6.73
N VAL A 576 10.77 26.57 -5.63
CA VAL A 576 11.43 26.69 -4.32
C VAL A 576 12.38 25.52 -4.04
N LEU A 577 11.98 24.29 -4.40
CA LEU A 577 12.72 23.07 -4.08
C LEU A 577 13.53 22.52 -5.26
N GLY A 578 13.17 22.90 -6.51
CA GLY A 578 13.85 22.46 -7.73
C GLY A 578 13.04 21.52 -8.61
N ASP A 579 13.57 21.28 -9.84
CA ASP A 579 12.89 20.56 -10.92
C ASP A 579 12.68 19.06 -10.65
N HIS A 580 13.31 18.48 -9.63
CA HIS A 580 13.11 17.10 -9.20
C HIS A 580 11.76 16.87 -8.53
N VAL A 581 11.03 17.94 -8.22
CA VAL A 581 9.68 17.85 -7.67
C VAL A 581 8.72 17.40 -8.75
N GLU A 582 8.12 16.23 -8.55
CA GLU A 582 7.09 15.67 -9.42
C GLU A 582 5.90 15.21 -8.58
N GLN A 583 4.69 15.44 -9.08
CA GLN A 583 3.49 14.91 -8.45
C GLN A 583 3.51 13.37 -8.44
N LYS A 584 3.31 12.78 -7.27
CA LYS A 584 3.20 11.33 -7.07
C LYS A 584 1.80 10.91 -6.64
N GLY A 585 0.96 11.86 -6.26
CA GLY A 585 -0.43 11.68 -5.94
C GLY A 585 -1.07 13.00 -5.56
N SER A 586 -2.39 13.09 -5.70
CA SER A 586 -3.17 14.23 -5.25
C SER A 586 -4.52 13.76 -4.70
N PHE A 587 -5.11 14.58 -3.89
CA PHE A 587 -6.49 14.45 -3.44
C PHE A 587 -7.07 15.85 -3.31
N VAL A 588 -8.19 16.08 -3.96
CA VAL A 588 -8.87 17.37 -4.02
C VAL A 588 -10.32 17.17 -3.65
N SER A 589 -10.77 17.85 -2.61
CA SER A 589 -12.14 17.85 -2.12
C SER A 589 -12.64 19.28 -1.94
N PRO A 590 -13.93 19.52 -1.63
CA PRO A 590 -14.44 20.86 -1.35
C PRO A 590 -13.72 21.58 -0.20
N THR A 591 -13.19 20.84 0.78
CA THR A 591 -12.69 21.40 2.04
C THR A 591 -11.16 21.32 2.19
N THR A 592 -10.47 20.50 1.38
CA THR A 592 -9.03 20.31 1.53
C THR A 592 -8.40 19.81 0.24
N LEU A 593 -7.14 20.12 0.08
CA LEU A 593 -6.29 19.48 -0.92
C LEU A 593 -5.12 18.78 -0.25
N ARG A 594 -4.63 17.73 -0.89
CA ARG A 594 -3.45 16.97 -0.51
C ARG A 594 -2.59 16.76 -1.75
N PHE A 595 -1.31 17.03 -1.62
CA PHE A 595 -0.34 16.90 -2.70
C PHE A 595 0.85 16.07 -2.25
N ASP A 596 1.06 14.92 -2.90
CA ASP A 596 2.17 14.03 -2.66
C ASP A 596 3.20 14.22 -3.78
N PHE A 597 4.45 14.48 -3.42
CA PHE A 597 5.49 14.84 -4.37
C PHE A 597 6.85 14.22 -4.01
N SER A 598 7.70 14.06 -5.03
CA SER A 598 9.06 13.58 -4.86
C SER A 598 9.94 14.65 -4.20
N HIS A 599 10.45 14.34 -2.99
CA HIS A 599 11.46 15.15 -2.31
C HIS A 599 12.09 14.32 -1.18
N PHE A 600 13.42 14.32 -1.09
CA PHE A 600 14.16 13.37 -0.25
C PHE A 600 14.37 13.83 1.20
N THR A 601 14.23 15.13 1.46
CA THR A 601 14.42 15.72 2.81
C THR A 601 13.12 16.30 3.34
N LYS A 602 13.06 16.54 4.64
CA LYS A 602 11.97 17.32 5.23
C LYS A 602 12.01 18.74 4.66
N VAL A 603 10.87 19.24 4.20
CA VAL A 603 10.73 20.65 3.78
C VAL A 603 10.77 21.53 5.02
N THR A 604 11.62 22.52 5.02
CA THR A 604 11.79 23.43 6.17
C THR A 604 10.64 24.41 6.28
N ASP A 605 10.39 24.92 7.48
CA ASP A 605 9.35 25.94 7.72
C ASP A 605 9.56 27.20 6.87
N GLU A 606 10.83 27.53 6.56
CA GLU A 606 11.16 28.66 5.70
C GLU A 606 10.79 28.41 4.24
N GLU A 607 11.09 27.21 3.74
CA GLU A 607 10.71 26.79 2.38
C GLU A 607 9.19 26.71 2.24
N LEU A 608 8.49 26.10 3.22
CA LEU A 608 7.02 26.06 3.24
C LEU A 608 6.41 27.47 3.20
N ARG A 609 6.98 28.42 3.93
CA ARG A 609 6.51 29.81 3.89
C ARG A 609 6.78 30.48 2.55
N LYS A 610 7.89 30.16 1.87
CA LYS A 610 8.18 30.67 0.52
C LYS A 610 7.18 30.11 -0.49
N VAL A 611 6.92 28.79 -0.44
CA VAL A 611 5.90 28.14 -1.29
C VAL A 611 4.52 28.76 -1.07
N GLU A 612 4.07 28.86 0.19
CA GLU A 612 2.78 29.44 0.55
C GLU A 612 2.62 30.90 0.08
N ARG A 613 3.67 31.71 0.21
CA ARG A 613 3.68 33.09 -0.29
C ARG A 613 3.57 33.13 -1.80
N LEU A 614 4.33 32.32 -2.52
CA LEU A 614 4.31 32.28 -3.98
C LEU A 614 2.93 31.90 -4.52
N VAL A 615 2.30 30.85 -3.92
CA VAL A 615 0.92 30.49 -4.28
C VAL A 615 -0.04 31.67 -4.05
N ASN A 616 0.01 32.30 -2.87
CA ASN A 616 -0.85 33.45 -2.58
C ASN A 616 -0.53 34.67 -3.44
N ASP A 617 0.70 34.85 -3.91
CA ASP A 617 1.06 35.89 -4.86
C ASP A 617 0.40 35.66 -6.23
N LEU A 618 0.35 34.42 -6.70
CA LEU A 618 -0.36 34.04 -7.93
C LEU A 618 -1.88 34.19 -7.77
N ILE A 619 -2.42 33.89 -6.59
CA ILE A 619 -3.83 34.12 -6.27
C ILE A 619 -4.19 35.61 -6.39
N ARG A 620 -3.36 36.49 -5.82
CA ARG A 620 -3.59 37.94 -5.84
C ARG A 620 -3.46 38.57 -7.22
N GLN A 621 -2.78 37.90 -8.16
CA GLN A 621 -2.69 38.36 -9.56
C GLN A 621 -3.99 38.16 -10.33
N ASP A 622 -4.93 37.37 -9.78
CA ASP A 622 -6.21 37.08 -10.41
C ASP A 622 -6.09 36.62 -11.87
N LEU A 623 -5.19 35.66 -12.10
CA LEU A 623 -4.91 35.12 -13.42
C LEU A 623 -6.13 34.35 -13.94
N PRO A 624 -6.61 34.65 -15.17
CA PRO A 624 -7.76 33.97 -15.74
C PRO A 624 -7.42 32.51 -16.10
N LEU A 625 -8.45 31.66 -16.11
CA LEU A 625 -8.35 30.33 -16.70
C LEU A 625 -8.15 30.44 -18.20
N ASP A 626 -7.02 29.92 -18.68
CA ASP A 626 -6.73 29.76 -20.11
C ASP A 626 -6.74 28.24 -20.39
N GLU A 627 -7.81 27.77 -21.06
CA GLU A 627 -8.00 26.34 -21.34
C GLU A 627 -8.11 26.05 -22.83
N HIS A 628 -7.46 24.97 -23.24
CA HIS A 628 -7.54 24.43 -24.58
C HIS A 628 -8.11 23.03 -24.53
N ARG A 629 -9.35 22.86 -24.99
CA ARG A 629 -10.04 21.57 -25.02
C ARG A 629 -9.72 20.85 -26.33
N ASP A 630 -9.74 19.53 -26.30
CA ASP A 630 -9.57 18.65 -27.48
C ASP A 630 -8.30 18.94 -28.32
N THR A 631 -7.24 19.39 -27.65
CA THR A 631 -5.97 19.70 -28.30
C THR A 631 -5.21 18.41 -28.62
N PRO A 632 -4.72 18.24 -29.87
CA PRO A 632 -3.86 17.11 -30.18
C PRO A 632 -2.65 17.04 -29.25
N PHE A 633 -2.31 15.85 -28.75
CA PHE A 633 -1.30 15.66 -27.70
C PHE A 633 0.05 16.30 -28.05
N GLU A 634 0.52 16.15 -29.30
CA GLU A 634 1.78 16.74 -29.75
C GLU A 634 1.75 18.28 -29.88
N GLU A 635 0.58 18.87 -30.08
CA GLU A 635 0.42 20.34 -30.06
C GLU A 635 0.38 20.85 -28.62
N ALA A 636 -0.30 20.11 -27.75
CA ALA A 636 -0.40 20.44 -26.33
C ALA A 636 0.98 20.45 -25.64
N LYS A 637 1.87 19.52 -25.99
CA LYS A 637 3.27 19.54 -25.53
C LYS A 637 4.01 20.83 -25.93
N LYS A 638 3.75 21.35 -27.13
CA LYS A 638 4.38 22.60 -27.60
C LYS A 638 3.94 23.84 -26.81
N LEU A 639 2.78 23.77 -26.14
CA LEU A 639 2.32 24.81 -25.23
C LEU A 639 3.09 24.83 -23.90
N GLY A 640 4.00 23.87 -23.66
CA GLY A 640 4.76 23.75 -22.43
C GLY A 640 3.97 23.14 -21.28
N ALA A 641 2.87 22.43 -21.57
CA ALA A 641 2.07 21.77 -20.55
C ALA A 641 2.79 20.55 -19.97
N ILE A 642 2.78 20.45 -18.66
CA ILE A 642 3.35 19.32 -17.90
C ILE A 642 2.36 18.16 -17.98
N ALA A 643 2.87 17.01 -18.45
CA ALA A 643 2.15 15.74 -18.39
C ALA A 643 2.48 15.04 -17.07
N LEU A 644 1.48 14.57 -16.36
CA LEU A 644 1.71 13.72 -15.18
C LEU A 644 2.31 12.39 -15.65
N PHE A 645 3.39 12.00 -15.01
CA PHE A 645 4.08 10.77 -15.34
C PHE A 645 3.23 9.54 -14.96
N GLY A 646 3.15 8.55 -15.88
CA GLY A 646 2.37 7.32 -15.64
C GLY A 646 0.86 7.45 -15.93
N GLU A 647 0.41 8.57 -16.50
CA GLU A 647 -0.97 8.67 -17.02
C GLU A 647 -1.01 8.45 -18.53
N LYS A 648 -2.03 7.70 -18.97
CA LYS A 648 -2.30 7.52 -20.40
C LYS A 648 -3.19 8.66 -20.88
N TYR A 649 -2.63 9.48 -21.74
CA TYR A 649 -3.39 10.52 -22.43
C TYR A 649 -3.89 9.99 -23.77
N GLY A 650 -5.12 10.31 -24.13
CA GLY A 650 -5.64 10.04 -25.48
C GLY A 650 -4.96 10.90 -26.53
N ASP A 651 -5.37 10.70 -27.79
CA ASP A 651 -4.88 11.49 -28.92
C ASP A 651 -5.16 12.98 -28.76
N LYS A 652 -6.17 13.34 -27.99
CA LYS A 652 -6.57 14.70 -27.63
C LYS A 652 -6.59 14.87 -26.13
N VAL A 653 -6.12 16.02 -25.66
CA VAL A 653 -6.00 16.36 -24.25
C VAL A 653 -6.56 17.74 -23.97
N ARG A 654 -6.93 18.00 -22.72
CA ARG A 654 -7.26 19.31 -22.23
C ARG A 654 -6.04 19.93 -21.54
N VAL A 655 -5.67 21.14 -21.94
CA VAL A 655 -4.60 21.94 -21.34
C VAL A 655 -5.25 23.02 -20.46
N VAL A 656 -4.79 23.13 -19.23
CA VAL A 656 -5.21 24.15 -18.26
C VAL A 656 -4.01 25.00 -17.89
N ARG A 657 -4.14 26.31 -18.03
CA ARG A 657 -3.08 27.27 -17.72
C ARG A 657 -3.57 28.38 -16.80
N PHE A 658 -2.76 28.72 -15.81
CA PHE A 658 -2.89 29.92 -14.97
C PHE A 658 -1.54 30.64 -14.94
N GLY A 659 -1.33 31.56 -15.88
CA GLY A 659 -0.06 32.24 -16.02
C GLY A 659 1.11 31.27 -16.24
N PRO A 660 2.05 31.13 -15.26
CA PRO A 660 3.19 30.24 -15.41
C PRO A 660 2.90 28.75 -15.18
N SER A 661 1.80 28.39 -14.51
CA SER A 661 1.37 27.01 -14.34
C SER A 661 0.60 26.54 -15.57
N CYS A 662 1.02 25.42 -16.18
CA CYS A 662 0.43 24.88 -17.39
C CYS A 662 0.51 23.34 -17.35
N GLU A 663 -0.64 22.66 -17.34
CA GLU A 663 -0.72 21.22 -17.12
C GLU A 663 -1.79 20.55 -17.98
N PHE A 664 -1.62 19.26 -18.27
CA PHE A 664 -2.70 18.44 -18.80
C PHE A 664 -3.66 18.08 -17.66
N CYS A 665 -4.88 18.57 -17.73
CA CYS A 665 -5.83 18.34 -16.65
C CYS A 665 -7.28 18.25 -17.12
N GLY A 666 -7.96 17.15 -16.73
CA GLY A 666 -9.39 16.96 -16.96
C GLY A 666 -10.29 17.44 -15.82
N GLY A 667 -9.72 18.01 -14.74
CA GLY A 667 -10.45 18.41 -13.55
C GLY A 667 -11.23 19.72 -13.69
N ILE A 668 -12.04 20.05 -12.69
CA ILE A 668 -12.77 21.31 -12.61
C ILE A 668 -11.87 22.36 -11.98
N HIS A 669 -11.82 23.55 -12.58
CA HIS A 669 -10.98 24.66 -12.13
C HIS A 669 -11.78 25.96 -11.89
N ALA A 670 -11.24 26.81 -11.03
CA ALA A 670 -11.75 28.16 -10.82
C ALA A 670 -11.58 28.99 -12.11
N GLN A 671 -12.48 29.93 -12.36
CA GLN A 671 -12.43 30.79 -13.54
C GLN A 671 -11.25 31.78 -13.52
N SER A 672 -10.73 32.07 -12.32
CA SER A 672 -9.48 32.83 -12.13
C SER A 672 -8.85 32.43 -10.80
N THR A 673 -7.55 32.71 -10.65
CA THR A 673 -6.85 32.40 -9.40
C THR A 673 -7.36 33.22 -8.22
N GLY A 674 -7.91 34.42 -8.45
CA GLY A 674 -8.50 35.24 -7.39
C GLY A 674 -9.71 34.60 -6.71
N ARG A 675 -10.45 33.74 -7.43
CA ARG A 675 -11.57 32.95 -6.87
C ARG A 675 -11.13 31.91 -5.82
N ILE A 676 -9.86 31.60 -5.72
CA ILE A 676 -9.33 30.70 -4.67
C ILE A 676 -9.40 31.36 -3.29
N GLY A 677 -9.32 32.70 -3.24
CA GLY A 677 -9.30 33.50 -2.01
C GLY A 677 -7.92 33.42 -1.31
N MET A 678 -7.78 32.61 -0.30
CA MET A 678 -6.53 32.40 0.43
C MET A 678 -6.09 30.94 0.34
N PHE A 679 -4.79 30.69 0.31
CA PHE A 679 -4.19 29.36 0.40
C PHE A 679 -3.36 29.24 1.68
N LYS A 680 -3.53 28.15 2.44
CA LYS A 680 -2.80 27.86 3.68
C LYS A 680 -2.33 26.43 3.76
N ILE A 681 -1.03 26.22 3.94
CA ILE A 681 -0.45 24.92 4.23
C ILE A 681 -0.77 24.57 5.70
N ILE A 682 -1.35 23.40 5.93
CA ILE A 682 -1.75 22.89 7.24
C ILE A 682 -0.70 21.95 7.81
N SER A 683 -0.20 21.03 6.98
CA SER A 683 0.80 20.05 7.40
C SER A 683 1.78 19.71 6.28
N GLU A 684 2.96 19.26 6.69
CA GLU A 684 3.96 18.64 5.83
C GLU A 684 4.47 17.38 6.52
N SER A 685 4.49 16.24 5.80
CA SER A 685 4.86 14.94 6.37
C SER A 685 5.49 14.02 5.32
N SER A 686 6.17 12.98 5.79
CA SER A 686 6.64 11.88 4.94
C SER A 686 5.55 10.83 4.78
N VAL A 687 5.31 10.38 3.56
CA VAL A 687 4.34 9.31 3.24
C VAL A 687 5.06 8.00 2.93
N ALA A 688 6.13 8.11 2.18
CA ALA A 688 6.99 6.99 1.79
C ALA A 688 8.42 7.52 1.62
N ALA A 689 9.34 6.62 1.38
CA ALA A 689 10.71 6.99 1.06
C ALA A 689 10.77 7.93 -0.14
N GLY A 690 11.42 9.07 0.02
CA GLY A 690 11.54 10.10 -1.03
C GLY A 690 10.23 10.78 -1.43
N ILE A 691 9.13 10.56 -0.70
CA ILE A 691 7.83 11.18 -0.97
C ILE A 691 7.36 11.99 0.22
N ARG A 692 7.13 13.27 -0.03
CA ARG A 692 6.58 14.21 0.93
C ARG A 692 5.11 14.51 0.61
N ARG A 693 4.36 14.85 1.61
CA ARG A 693 2.95 15.22 1.53
C ARG A 693 2.74 16.60 2.08
N ILE A 694 2.05 17.44 1.34
CA ILE A 694 1.48 18.69 1.84
C ILE A 694 -0.04 18.54 1.88
N GLU A 695 -0.62 18.96 3.00
CA GLU A 695 -2.06 19.18 3.14
C GLU A 695 -2.30 20.68 3.27
N ALA A 696 -3.28 21.18 2.52
CA ALA A 696 -3.59 22.59 2.50
C ALA A 696 -5.10 22.85 2.37
N LYS A 697 -5.50 24.06 2.66
CA LYS A 697 -6.86 24.58 2.56
C LYS A 697 -6.90 25.85 1.75
N THR A 698 -8.07 26.17 1.17
CA THR A 698 -8.31 27.39 0.42
C THR A 698 -9.57 28.12 0.90
N GLY A 699 -9.70 29.38 0.54
CA GLY A 699 -10.92 30.20 0.65
C GLY A 699 -11.59 30.12 2.02
N LYS A 700 -12.85 29.74 2.03
CA LYS A 700 -13.70 29.64 3.22
C LYS A 700 -13.10 28.77 4.32
N GLU A 701 -12.45 27.67 3.95
CA GLU A 701 -11.81 26.77 4.94
C GLU A 701 -10.60 27.43 5.63
N CYS A 702 -9.96 28.40 4.98
CA CYS A 702 -8.93 29.23 5.62
C CYS A 702 -9.56 30.24 6.60
N GLU A 703 -10.72 30.79 6.29
CA GLU A 703 -11.46 31.68 7.21
C GLU A 703 -11.88 30.94 8.47
N GLU A 704 -12.45 29.76 8.35
CA GLU A 704 -12.80 28.92 9.50
C GLU A 704 -11.58 28.58 10.36
N LEU A 705 -10.45 28.22 9.73
CA LEU A 705 -9.21 28.00 10.45
C LEU A 705 -8.74 29.24 11.23
N MET A 706 -8.90 30.42 10.66
CA MET A 706 -8.54 31.68 11.34
C MET A 706 -9.46 31.94 12.55
N TYR A 707 -10.77 31.69 12.44
CA TYR A 707 -11.71 31.78 13.54
C TYR A 707 -11.39 30.81 14.68
N ASP A 708 -11.08 29.55 14.33
CA ASP A 708 -10.67 28.53 15.30
C ASP A 708 -9.42 28.96 16.09
N ILE A 709 -8.43 29.50 15.39
CA ILE A 709 -7.18 30.02 16.01
C ILE A 709 -7.50 31.23 16.90
N GLU A 710 -8.36 32.16 16.43
CA GLU A 710 -8.76 33.33 17.22
C GLU A 710 -9.49 32.92 18.49
N ASP A 711 -10.43 31.99 18.41
CA ASP A 711 -11.20 31.51 19.56
C ASP A 711 -10.32 30.75 20.55
N MET A 712 -9.38 29.94 20.05
CA MET A 712 -8.36 29.31 20.89
C MET A 712 -7.52 30.35 21.65
N LEU A 713 -7.06 31.39 20.95
CA LEU A 713 -6.28 32.47 21.56
C LEU A 713 -7.12 33.27 22.58
N LYS A 714 -8.40 33.52 22.30
CA LYS A 714 -9.32 34.14 23.26
C LYS A 714 -9.50 33.27 24.51
N ALA A 715 -9.69 31.97 24.34
CA ALA A 715 -9.82 31.03 25.44
C ALA A 715 -8.56 31.01 26.31
N ILE A 716 -7.37 30.91 25.69
CA ILE A 716 -6.09 30.95 26.43
C ILE A 716 -5.91 32.30 27.17
N ARG A 717 -6.21 33.43 26.51
CA ARG A 717 -6.15 34.75 27.18
C ARG A 717 -7.08 34.83 28.35
N GLY A 718 -8.26 34.25 28.28
CA GLY A 718 -9.23 34.18 29.38
C GLY A 718 -8.64 33.50 30.63
N LEU A 719 -7.82 32.45 30.48
CA LEU A 719 -7.13 31.78 31.59
C LEU A 719 -6.13 32.70 32.28
N PHE A 720 -5.60 33.70 31.57
CA PHE A 720 -4.59 34.65 32.09
C PHE A 720 -5.13 36.09 32.20
N ASN A 721 -6.36 36.26 32.63
CA ASN A 721 -7.01 37.55 32.88
C ASN A 721 -7.01 38.52 31.66
N ASN A 722 -7.13 37.98 30.48
CA ASN A 722 -7.09 38.72 29.20
C ASN A 722 -5.81 39.54 28.98
N ALA A 723 -4.68 39.00 29.42
CA ALA A 723 -3.38 39.65 29.28
C ALA A 723 -3.06 40.02 27.84
N LYS A 724 -2.55 41.25 27.63
CA LYS A 724 -2.11 41.71 26.28
C LYS A 724 -0.85 41.00 25.82
N ASP A 725 0.11 40.84 26.74
CA ASP A 725 1.34 40.05 26.53
C ASP A 725 1.16 38.66 27.11
N LEU A 726 0.53 37.77 26.33
CA LEU A 726 0.24 36.39 26.74
C LEU A 726 1.52 35.58 26.92
N GLN A 727 2.51 35.77 26.03
CA GLN A 727 3.76 35.02 26.11
C GLN A 727 4.56 35.37 27.36
N GLY A 728 4.67 36.67 27.67
CA GLY A 728 5.37 37.11 28.91
C GLY A 728 4.69 36.62 30.18
N VAL A 729 3.34 36.62 30.22
CA VAL A 729 2.59 36.13 31.39
C VAL A 729 2.72 34.62 31.57
N ILE A 730 2.66 33.83 30.50
CA ILE A 730 2.87 32.38 30.56
C ILE A 730 4.31 32.06 31.00
N GLY A 731 5.31 32.77 30.44
CA GLY A 731 6.70 32.61 30.85
C GLY A 731 6.90 32.86 32.33
N LYS A 732 6.35 33.97 32.84
CA LYS A 732 6.38 34.31 34.26
C LYS A 732 5.67 33.27 35.16
N TYR A 733 4.53 32.75 34.71
CA TYR A 733 3.83 31.69 35.43
C TYR A 733 4.64 30.39 35.52
N ILE A 734 5.36 30.02 34.45
CA ILE A 734 6.25 28.85 34.44
C ILE A 734 7.41 29.09 35.46
N GLU A 735 8.04 30.26 35.42
CA GLU A 735 9.13 30.61 36.35
C GLU A 735 8.65 30.58 37.80
N GLU A 736 7.48 31.15 38.09
CA GLU A 736 6.88 31.13 39.44
C GLU A 736 6.56 29.71 39.91
N HIS A 737 6.02 28.88 39.01
CA HIS A 737 5.74 27.47 39.28
C HIS A 737 7.01 26.69 39.65
N ASP A 738 8.08 26.86 38.82
CA ASP A 738 9.36 26.19 39.08
C ASP A 738 10.02 26.67 40.39
N ALA A 739 9.92 27.97 40.67
CA ALA A 739 10.39 28.53 41.96
C ALA A 739 9.60 27.95 43.13
N MET A 740 8.27 27.87 43.05
CA MET A 740 7.44 27.25 44.08
C MET A 740 7.81 25.78 44.30
N LYS A 741 7.98 25.01 43.23
CA LYS A 741 8.39 23.61 43.30
C LYS A 741 9.72 23.45 44.05
N LYS A 742 10.72 24.26 43.70
CA LYS A 742 12.02 24.28 44.37
C LYS A 742 11.92 24.65 45.83
N ASN A 743 11.07 25.64 46.19
CA ASN A 743 10.82 26.02 47.57
C ASN A 743 10.16 24.88 48.36
N ILE A 744 9.17 24.19 47.77
CA ILE A 744 8.52 23.01 48.40
C ILE A 744 9.57 21.93 48.69
N GLU A 745 10.45 21.63 47.73
CA GLU A 745 11.53 20.66 47.91
C GLU A 745 12.49 21.06 49.05
N GLN A 746 12.85 22.36 49.15
CA GLN A 746 13.67 22.88 50.25
C GLN A 746 12.96 22.77 51.60
N PHE A 747 11.68 23.13 51.69
CA PHE A 747 10.90 22.98 52.91
C PHE A 747 10.76 21.51 53.32
N GLN A 748 10.54 20.61 52.38
CA GLN A 748 10.50 19.18 52.66
C GLN A 748 11.85 18.65 53.17
N ALA A 749 12.95 19.03 52.52
CA ALA A 749 14.30 18.65 52.94
C ALA A 749 14.63 19.17 54.36
N ALA A 750 14.27 20.42 54.69
CA ALA A 750 14.44 21.00 55.99
C ALA A 750 13.55 20.31 57.06
N ALA A 751 12.30 19.96 56.68
CA ALA A 751 11.41 19.21 57.55
C ALA A 751 11.96 17.81 57.89
N VAL A 752 12.49 17.11 56.88
CA VAL A 752 13.14 15.80 57.07
C VAL A 752 14.36 15.91 58.00
N GLU A 753 15.17 16.94 57.82
CA GLU A 753 16.35 17.17 58.68
C GLU A 753 15.98 17.44 60.14
N ARG A 754 14.96 18.27 60.38
CA ARG A 754 14.40 18.50 61.71
C ARG A 754 13.83 17.23 62.30
N THR A 755 13.04 16.51 61.56
CA THR A 755 12.42 15.22 61.97
C THR A 755 13.50 14.20 62.33
N LYS A 756 14.58 14.12 61.59
CA LYS A 756 15.73 13.26 61.88
C LYS A 756 16.32 13.60 63.29
N ASN A 757 16.58 14.88 63.51
CA ASN A 757 17.17 15.29 64.83
C ASN A 757 16.24 15.00 65.97
N ASP A 758 14.94 15.27 65.84
CA ASP A 758 13.93 14.98 66.88
C ASP A 758 13.80 13.47 67.16
N LEU A 759 13.87 12.62 66.13
CA LEU A 759 13.82 11.18 66.30
C LEU A 759 15.06 10.61 66.94
N ILE A 760 16.25 11.10 66.61
CA ILE A 760 17.52 10.72 67.28
C ILE A 760 17.49 11.08 68.71
N ALA A 761 17.00 12.28 69.11
CA ALA A 761 16.88 12.73 70.48
C ALA A 761 15.89 11.90 71.33
N LYS A 762 14.88 11.32 70.70
CA LYS A 762 13.85 10.44 71.29
C LYS A 762 14.15 8.94 71.20
N ALA A 763 15.32 8.56 70.64
CA ALA A 763 15.71 7.15 70.48
C ALA A 763 15.77 6.44 71.85
N ARG A 764 15.21 5.23 71.93
CA ARG A 764 15.31 4.34 73.05
C ARG A 764 16.55 3.47 72.97
N GLU A 765 17.23 3.22 74.02
CA GLU A 765 18.33 2.27 74.08
C GLU A 765 17.84 0.94 74.66
N VAL A 766 17.97 -0.15 73.88
CA VAL A 766 17.57 -1.50 74.29
C VAL A 766 18.76 -2.41 74.02
N ASN A 767 19.32 -2.99 75.09
CA ASN A 767 20.48 -3.88 75.03
C ASN A 767 21.66 -3.31 74.19
N GLY A 768 21.91 -1.99 74.27
CA GLY A 768 22.98 -1.29 73.58
C GLY A 768 22.63 -0.88 72.13
N VAL A 769 21.41 -1.19 71.66
CA VAL A 769 20.90 -0.80 70.36
C VAL A 769 20.00 0.42 70.42
N LYS A 770 20.23 1.43 69.61
CA LYS A 770 19.31 2.59 69.50
C LYS A 770 18.14 2.25 68.60
N VAL A 771 16.96 2.18 69.22
CA VAL A 771 15.70 1.88 68.55
C VAL A 771 14.92 3.18 68.33
N ILE A 772 14.63 3.50 67.10
CA ILE A 772 13.84 4.67 66.65
C ILE A 772 12.55 4.16 66.05
N THR A 773 11.41 4.57 66.58
CA THR A 773 10.08 4.21 66.02
C THR A 773 9.26 5.49 65.84
N ALA A 774 8.58 5.65 64.73
CA ALA A 774 7.66 6.75 64.50
C ALA A 774 6.59 6.39 63.45
N VAL A 775 5.46 7.10 63.55
CA VAL A 775 4.48 7.15 62.46
C VAL A 775 4.33 8.62 62.04
N LEU A 776 4.59 8.92 60.79
CA LEU A 776 4.75 10.29 60.28
C LEU A 776 3.96 10.52 59.00
N PRO A 777 3.40 11.72 58.77
CA PRO A 777 2.76 12.09 57.52
C PRO A 777 3.81 12.50 56.47
N LEU A 778 4.52 11.53 55.95
CA LEU A 778 5.60 11.78 54.97
C LEU A 778 5.30 11.09 53.62
N GLU A 779 5.61 11.79 52.53
CA GLU A 779 5.65 11.21 51.22
C GLU A 779 6.71 10.10 51.13
N PRO A 780 6.51 9.08 50.26
CA PRO A 780 7.42 7.94 50.16
C PRO A 780 8.90 8.33 49.96
N ALA A 781 9.16 9.36 49.14
CA ALA A 781 10.51 9.86 48.85
C ALA A 781 11.14 10.49 50.09
N ALA A 782 10.38 11.32 50.80
CA ALA A 782 10.82 11.96 52.04
C ALA A 782 11.05 10.95 53.18
N ALA A 783 10.17 9.95 53.31
CA ALA A 783 10.34 8.84 54.25
C ALA A 783 11.62 8.05 53.98
N LYS A 784 11.89 7.74 52.72
CA LYS A 784 13.12 7.04 52.30
C LYS A 784 14.38 7.89 52.61
N ASP A 785 14.35 9.18 52.27
CA ASP A 785 15.46 10.11 52.58
C ASP A 785 15.72 10.19 54.09
N LEU A 786 14.65 10.29 54.90
CA LEU A 786 14.74 10.25 56.33
C LEU A 786 15.45 8.99 56.87
N MET A 787 15.10 7.80 56.31
CA MET A 787 15.71 6.54 56.75
C MET A 787 17.21 6.51 56.49
N PHE A 788 17.64 6.98 55.31
CA PHE A 788 19.07 7.04 54.98
C PHE A 788 19.82 8.06 55.82
N LYS A 789 19.24 9.21 56.10
CA LYS A 789 19.82 10.23 56.96
C LYS A 789 19.92 9.76 58.41
N LEU A 790 18.94 9.02 58.94
CA LEU A 790 19.02 8.40 60.27
C LEU A 790 20.15 7.39 60.33
N ARG A 791 20.31 6.54 59.33
CA ARG A 791 21.40 5.57 59.26
C ARG A 791 22.78 6.24 59.16
N GLN A 792 22.87 7.34 58.42
CA GLN A 792 24.12 8.11 58.29
C GLN A 792 24.48 8.81 59.61
N ALA A 793 23.50 9.32 60.34
CA ALA A 793 23.72 10.02 61.59
C ALA A 793 24.03 9.09 62.77
N VAL A 794 23.50 7.84 62.72
CA VAL A 794 23.75 6.78 63.70
C VAL A 794 24.28 5.54 62.94
N PRO A 795 25.62 5.49 62.72
CA PRO A 795 26.19 4.46 61.82
C PRO A 795 26.32 3.07 62.45
N ALA A 796 26.21 2.96 63.78
CA ALA A 796 26.33 1.70 64.51
C ALA A 796 25.16 1.54 65.51
N ASN A 797 24.80 0.28 65.80
CA ASN A 797 23.76 -0.11 66.75
C ASN A 797 22.42 0.63 66.50
N LEU A 798 21.99 0.81 65.29
CA LEU A 798 20.72 1.46 64.90
C LEU A 798 19.69 0.49 64.34
N LEU A 799 18.50 0.48 64.94
CA LEU A 799 17.29 -0.01 64.37
C LEU A 799 16.26 1.13 64.23
N ALA A 800 15.97 1.60 63.03
CA ALA A 800 14.94 2.60 62.79
C ALA A 800 13.76 2.00 62.04
N VAL A 801 12.55 2.24 62.54
CA VAL A 801 11.29 1.76 62.00
C VAL A 801 10.34 2.95 61.88
N VAL A 802 10.06 3.38 60.65
CA VAL A 802 9.20 4.53 60.40
C VAL A 802 8.01 4.13 59.56
N GLY A 803 6.83 4.19 60.14
CA GLY A 803 5.59 4.20 59.40
C GLY A 803 5.37 5.58 58.74
N SER A 804 5.00 5.63 57.48
CA SER A 804 4.61 6.86 56.82
C SER A 804 3.24 6.72 56.15
N VAL A 805 2.48 7.81 56.16
CA VAL A 805 1.17 7.88 55.51
C VAL A 805 1.15 9.06 54.55
N ALA A 806 0.91 8.79 53.29
CA ALA A 806 0.68 9.78 52.25
C ALA A 806 -0.56 9.39 51.43
N HIS A 807 -1.47 10.32 51.17
CA HIS A 807 -2.69 10.09 50.39
C HIS A 807 -3.46 8.83 50.86
N GLU A 808 -3.64 8.68 52.18
CA GLU A 808 -4.31 7.52 52.81
C GLU A 808 -3.66 6.16 52.54
N LYS A 809 -2.42 6.14 52.06
CA LYS A 809 -1.65 4.91 51.85
C LYS A 809 -0.56 4.76 52.89
N PRO A 810 -0.58 3.68 53.66
CA PRO A 810 0.46 3.43 54.65
C PRO A 810 1.69 2.82 53.97
N MET A 811 2.85 3.24 54.43
CA MET A 811 4.14 2.65 54.06
C MET A 811 4.96 2.40 55.35
N LEU A 812 5.53 1.21 55.47
CA LEU A 812 6.43 0.80 56.52
C LEU A 812 7.88 0.84 55.99
N ASN A 813 8.74 1.57 56.65
CA ASN A 813 10.15 1.71 56.30
C ASN A 813 11.01 1.19 57.44
N VAL A 814 11.96 0.31 57.15
CA VAL A 814 12.89 -0.26 58.16
C VAL A 814 14.30 -0.06 57.67
N CYS A 815 15.14 0.55 58.47
CA CYS A 815 16.58 0.53 58.24
C CYS A 815 17.37 0.17 59.53
N MET A 816 18.52 -0.41 59.35
CA MET A 816 19.42 -0.79 60.40
C MET A 816 20.88 -0.59 60.01
N SER A 817 21.75 -0.48 61.00
CA SER A 817 23.19 -0.41 60.80
C SER A 817 23.76 -1.77 60.38
N ASP A 818 24.94 -1.77 59.74
CA ASP A 818 25.57 -2.97 59.15
C ASP A 818 26.02 -4.00 60.21
N ASP A 819 26.33 -3.53 61.44
CA ASP A 819 26.67 -4.37 62.60
C ASP A 819 25.47 -5.23 63.04
N LEU A 820 24.27 -4.65 63.13
CA LEU A 820 23.09 -5.43 63.48
C LEU A 820 22.76 -6.51 62.40
N VAL A 821 23.01 -6.22 61.17
CA VAL A 821 22.84 -7.23 60.07
C VAL A 821 23.85 -8.37 60.22
N LYS A 822 25.10 -8.06 60.58
CA LYS A 822 26.19 -9.04 60.61
C LYS A 822 26.25 -9.81 61.96
N GLU A 823 26.11 -9.10 63.09
CA GLU A 823 26.33 -9.66 64.42
C GLU A 823 25.07 -10.32 65.03
N HIS A 824 23.91 -9.72 64.75
CA HIS A 824 22.61 -10.21 65.20
C HIS A 824 21.82 -10.96 64.13
N SER A 825 22.39 -11.14 62.91
CA SER A 825 21.76 -11.82 61.75
C SER A 825 20.38 -11.26 61.41
N LEU A 826 20.13 -9.95 61.64
CA LEU A 826 18.87 -9.29 61.35
C LEU A 826 18.73 -8.97 59.88
N ASN A 827 17.50 -9.05 59.35
CA ASN A 827 17.22 -8.78 57.96
C ASN A 827 15.93 -7.93 57.79
N ALA A 828 16.12 -6.64 57.44
CA ALA A 828 15.01 -5.71 57.26
C ALA A 828 13.97 -6.20 56.25
N GLY A 829 14.41 -6.87 55.16
CA GLY A 829 13.51 -7.41 54.13
C GLY A 829 12.59 -8.52 54.65
N GLN A 830 13.07 -9.38 55.58
CA GLN A 830 12.23 -10.39 56.20
C GLN A 830 11.26 -9.78 57.20
N MET A 831 11.75 -8.89 58.07
CA MET A 831 10.96 -8.18 59.12
C MET A 831 9.82 -7.37 58.49
N VAL A 832 10.13 -6.61 57.41
CA VAL A 832 9.12 -5.84 56.68
C VAL A 832 8.03 -6.73 56.04
N ARG A 833 8.38 -7.91 55.48
CA ARG A 833 7.41 -8.82 54.92
C ARG A 833 6.41 -9.35 55.95
N GLU A 834 6.88 -9.68 57.14
CA GLU A 834 6.01 -10.16 58.21
C GLU A 834 5.12 -9.03 58.75
N ALA A 835 5.70 -7.89 59.02
CA ALA A 835 4.96 -6.74 59.57
C ALA A 835 3.98 -6.12 58.56
N ALA A 836 4.27 -6.19 57.25
CA ALA A 836 3.42 -5.68 56.18
C ALA A 836 2.04 -6.35 56.12
N LYS A 837 1.90 -7.56 56.67
CA LYS A 837 0.60 -8.25 56.78
C LYS A 837 -0.42 -7.44 57.57
N LEU A 838 0.03 -6.68 58.60
CA LEU A 838 -0.83 -5.84 59.46
C LEU A 838 -1.37 -4.61 58.72
N ILE A 839 -0.65 -4.12 57.69
CA ILE A 839 -1.11 -3.02 56.86
C ILE A 839 -1.79 -3.54 55.58
N GLN A 840 -2.09 -4.82 55.48
CA GLN A 840 -2.65 -5.46 54.28
C GLN A 840 -1.82 -5.16 53.03
N GLY A 841 -0.51 -5.29 53.15
CA GLY A 841 0.45 -4.89 52.17
C GLY A 841 1.53 -5.93 51.92
N GLY A 842 2.49 -5.53 51.12
CA GLY A 842 3.66 -6.33 50.78
C GLY A 842 4.86 -5.44 50.48
N GLY A 843 6.02 -6.03 50.57
CA GLY A 843 7.26 -5.30 50.33
C GLY A 843 8.48 -6.19 50.49
N GLY A 844 9.63 -5.56 50.53
CA GLY A 844 10.93 -6.20 50.69
C GLY A 844 12.06 -5.21 50.56
N GLY A 845 13.25 -5.71 50.47
CA GLY A 845 14.44 -4.88 50.32
C GLY A 845 15.71 -5.65 50.68
N GLN A 846 16.77 -4.90 50.92
CA GLN A 846 18.06 -5.41 51.32
C GLN A 846 18.10 -5.67 52.85
N PRO A 847 19.02 -6.48 53.38
CA PRO A 847 19.11 -6.73 54.81
C PRO A 847 19.19 -5.48 55.67
N HIS A 848 19.77 -4.38 55.19
CA HIS A 848 19.95 -3.15 55.90
C HIS A 848 18.87 -2.07 55.67
N PHE A 849 18.03 -2.25 54.63
CA PHE A 849 16.94 -1.33 54.26
C PHE A 849 15.82 -2.01 53.47
N ALA A 850 14.59 -1.88 53.98
CA ALA A 850 13.41 -2.44 53.28
C ALA A 850 12.20 -1.55 53.46
N GLN A 851 11.27 -1.65 52.53
CA GLN A 851 10.00 -0.90 52.50
C GLN A 851 8.83 -1.82 52.14
N ALA A 852 7.68 -1.54 52.72
CA ALA A 852 6.43 -2.16 52.34
C ALA A 852 5.31 -1.12 52.23
N GLY A 853 4.49 -1.22 51.19
CA GLY A 853 3.25 -0.44 51.07
C GLY A 853 2.05 -1.30 51.44
N GLY A 854 0.98 -0.65 51.92
CA GLY A 854 -0.23 -1.33 52.31
C GLY A 854 -1.50 -0.54 51.98
N LYS A 855 -2.66 -1.09 52.42
CA LYS A 855 -3.99 -0.48 52.27
C LYS A 855 -4.65 -0.13 53.61
N ASN A 856 -4.16 -0.68 54.73
CA ASN A 856 -4.73 -0.47 56.05
C ASN A 856 -3.85 0.49 56.88
N VAL A 857 -4.28 1.75 56.99
CA VAL A 857 -3.56 2.80 57.76
C VAL A 857 -3.63 2.49 59.27
N ASP A 858 -4.74 1.98 59.78
CA ASP A 858 -4.92 1.69 61.22
C ASP A 858 -3.94 0.62 61.74
N GLY A 859 -3.51 -0.29 60.83
CA GLY A 859 -2.54 -1.32 61.16
C GLY A 859 -1.08 -0.86 61.19
N LEU A 860 -0.79 0.39 60.82
CA LEU A 860 0.58 0.88 60.66
C LEU A 860 1.36 0.96 61.97
N SER A 861 0.74 1.42 63.06
CA SER A 861 1.39 1.47 64.34
C SER A 861 1.74 0.06 64.83
N ALA A 862 0.79 -0.87 64.74
CA ALA A 862 1.03 -2.28 65.09
C ALA A 862 2.13 -2.92 64.23
N ALA A 863 2.25 -2.52 62.95
CA ALA A 863 3.30 -2.98 62.05
C ALA A 863 4.69 -2.45 62.47
N VAL A 864 4.76 -1.19 62.93
CA VAL A 864 6.00 -0.63 63.46
C VAL A 864 6.45 -1.39 64.74
N ASP A 865 5.50 -1.65 65.66
CA ASP A 865 5.80 -2.39 66.90
C ASP A 865 6.20 -3.84 66.59
N LYS A 866 5.55 -4.49 65.60
CA LYS A 866 5.88 -5.84 65.18
C LYS A 866 7.30 -6.00 64.64
N VAL A 867 7.82 -4.99 63.93
CA VAL A 867 9.23 -4.98 63.48
C VAL A 867 10.18 -4.97 64.67
N VAL A 868 9.88 -4.18 65.70
CA VAL A 868 10.71 -4.12 66.96
C VAL A 868 10.66 -5.45 67.71
N GLU A 869 9.48 -6.08 67.80
CA GLU A 869 9.31 -7.42 68.40
C GLU A 869 10.14 -8.48 67.65
N LEU A 870 10.10 -8.46 66.30
CA LEU A 870 10.84 -9.40 65.46
C LEU A 870 12.37 -9.23 65.58
N ALA A 871 12.85 -8.07 66.02
CA ALA A 871 14.27 -7.83 66.23
C ALA A 871 14.83 -8.55 67.48
N GLN A 872 13.98 -8.95 68.40
CA GLN A 872 14.36 -9.65 69.65
C GLN A 872 15.54 -8.98 70.45
N LEU A 873 15.60 -7.66 70.47
CA LEU A 873 16.65 -6.86 71.00
C LEU A 873 16.57 -6.74 72.52
#